data_4cd07638c419ca5d5731952618b09e20
#
_entry.id   4cd07638c419ca5d5731952618b09e20
#
_cell.length_a   1.000
_cell.length_b   1.000
_cell.length_c   1.000
_cell.angle_alpha   90.00
_cell.angle_beta   90.00
_cell.angle_gamma   90.00
#
_symmetry.space_group_name_H-M   'P 1'
#
loop_
_entity.id
_entity.type
_entity.pdbx_description
1 polymer ?
#
loop_
_entity_poly.entity_id
_entity_poly.type
_entity_poly.pdbx_seq_one_letter_code
_entity_poly.pdbx_strand_id
1 'polypeptide(L)'
;MNDRGFSGGFHGGWGGNGGLVANKDAGMDFVWENDKKEDEAGRLKVGGNVRYRHSSTDQLSTTNSESFLTSGANSSFSNRMNRSNFRLEWSPDTMTRIMFRPNFSFSQNYSDGQSSSVTFNDNPYTRGMTDPLSQYRDYVSDSIVVNDNRRWSHSDGQSYSVDGMLMVNRRLNSKGRNLTLRMRGGYSDSDNKSFNISDVNYFLQRKPGGGYDRSYMHQYNVNPSKSYNGSADLSYSEPLFAGAHLQFSYRYQYRYSDSDRSMYSLDSLVSKGVITQEELETYPLEYIPGVDWLDLARNYQNSQYATYKEHNQDATVMFRYRKEKVRFSAGISVQPQKTYMDYTKGSLDTTVVRNVLNWAPRIDFRYKFSETGQLRLRYNGRSSQPSMTNLLDVTDDSDPLNISKGNPGLKPSWTNRMELFYNNYIPDLQRGWMVHANMSMTNNSISTAVLYDEASGRRTTMPMNINGNWNAWTGLMFNTAMGEKKYFNFFTFTTFRYANDVGYISSGSQINDNVTSDQIVNLSQKSTTKSSNVGERVNFNFRNDLFEVGVNGNINYQHARNDLQENANLDTYSFSYGGNVQVNMPWNMSLATNIGQSSRRGYDDASMNTDELIWNAQLSQSFLKGNAATVSLQWYDILRERSNISRSLSATQRTDTWTNAINSYVLVHFIYKLNLMGGRNAMGGGQDRHGGPGGPRRGPGGFGGPRF
;
A
#
# COMPACT_ATOMS: atom_id res chain seq x y z
N MET A 1 -1.60 -0.31 -43.80
CA MET A 1 -0.75 0.63 -43.07
C MET A 1 -1.47 0.95 -41.79
N ASN A 2 -1.11 0.30 -40.71
CA ASN A 2 -1.76 0.52 -39.41
C ASN A 2 -0.86 1.45 -38.57
N ASP A 3 -1.09 2.72 -38.74
CA ASP A 3 -0.48 3.73 -37.89
C ASP A 3 -1.24 3.74 -36.56
N ARG A 4 -0.63 3.17 -35.51
CA ARG A 4 -1.18 3.22 -34.16
C ARG A 4 -0.87 4.59 -33.60
N GLY A 5 -1.80 5.53 -33.76
CA GLY A 5 -1.77 6.79 -33.10
C GLY A 5 -1.58 6.59 -31.60
N PHE A 6 -0.65 7.29 -31.02
CA PHE A 6 -0.39 7.37 -29.60
C PHE A 6 -1.60 8.05 -28.95
N SER A 7 -2.54 7.28 -28.42
CA SER A 7 -3.62 7.82 -27.62
C SER A 7 -3.03 8.21 -26.25
N GLY A 8 -2.41 9.38 -26.19
CA GLY A 8 -2.09 10.04 -24.94
C GLY A 8 -3.36 10.56 -24.31
N GLY A 9 -4.21 9.67 -23.81
CA GLY A 9 -5.28 10.11 -22.90
C GLY A 9 -4.62 10.75 -21.69
N PHE A 10 -5.15 11.88 -21.25
CA PHE A 10 -4.82 12.44 -19.96
C PHE A 10 -5.10 11.38 -18.90
N HIS A 11 -4.11 10.59 -18.57
CA HIS A 11 -4.15 9.78 -17.36
C HIS A 11 -3.87 10.72 -16.18
N GLY A 12 -4.85 11.57 -15.89
CA GLY A 12 -4.96 12.23 -14.60
C GLY A 12 -5.19 11.16 -13.54
N GLY A 13 -4.15 10.58 -13.06
CA GLY A 13 -4.20 9.51 -12.10
C GLY A 13 -2.84 9.24 -11.51
N TRP A 14 -2.10 10.25 -11.24
CA TRP A 14 -1.13 10.18 -10.17
C TRP A 14 -1.88 10.58 -8.90
N GLY A 15 -2.72 9.68 -8.41
CA GLY A 15 -3.06 9.58 -7.00
C GLY A 15 -1.77 9.23 -6.29
N GLY A 16 -0.81 10.13 -6.36
CA GLY A 16 0.35 10.14 -5.50
C GLY A 16 -0.11 10.56 -4.12
N ASN A 17 0.51 10.04 -3.09
CA ASN A 17 0.49 10.61 -1.75
C ASN A 17 0.50 12.13 -1.87
N GLY A 18 -0.36 12.82 -1.14
CA GLY A 18 -0.44 14.28 -1.20
C GLY A 18 0.94 14.90 -0.99
N GLY A 19 1.10 16.16 -1.40
CA GLY A 19 2.35 16.88 -1.31
C GLY A 19 2.95 17.27 -2.67
N LEU A 20 3.97 18.11 -2.61
CA LEU A 20 4.75 18.56 -3.76
C LEU A 20 5.85 17.52 -4.04
N VAL A 21 5.73 16.78 -5.13
CA VAL A 21 6.64 15.67 -5.45
C VAL A 21 7.55 16.02 -6.63
N ALA A 22 8.86 15.92 -6.44
CA ALA A 22 9.87 16.00 -7.49
C ALA A 22 10.52 14.61 -7.68
N ASN A 23 10.54 14.13 -8.93
CA ASN A 23 11.13 12.84 -9.28
C ASN A 23 12.23 13.00 -10.32
N LYS A 24 13.32 12.26 -10.14
CA LYS A 24 14.40 12.08 -11.12
C LYS A 24 14.57 10.59 -11.33
N ASP A 25 14.30 10.12 -12.55
CA ASP A 25 14.42 8.71 -12.91
C ASP A 25 15.36 8.55 -14.09
N ALA A 26 16.25 7.56 -14.00
CA ALA A 26 17.09 7.12 -15.11
C ALA A 26 17.10 5.59 -15.15
N GLY A 27 17.06 5.03 -16.36
CA GLY A 27 17.06 3.58 -16.50
C GLY A 27 17.57 3.13 -17.85
N MET A 28 18.17 1.95 -17.84
CA MET A 28 18.66 1.25 -19.02
C MET A 28 18.14 -0.19 -18.97
N ASP A 29 17.54 -0.63 -20.06
CA ASP A 29 17.10 -2.01 -20.26
C ASP A 29 17.88 -2.61 -21.42
N PHE A 30 18.33 -3.86 -21.28
CA PHE A 30 18.96 -4.61 -22.36
C PHE A 30 18.46 -6.04 -22.44
N VAL A 31 18.39 -6.59 -23.64
CA VAL A 31 18.07 -7.99 -23.89
C VAL A 31 18.93 -8.47 -25.05
N TRP A 32 19.58 -9.59 -24.87
CA TRP A 32 20.29 -10.31 -25.91
C TRP A 32 19.78 -11.76 -25.95
N GLU A 33 19.57 -12.30 -27.13
CA GLU A 33 19.12 -13.67 -27.36
C GLU A 33 19.83 -14.21 -28.61
N ASN A 34 20.30 -15.45 -28.56
CA ASN A 34 20.83 -16.10 -29.75
C ASN A 34 19.71 -16.49 -30.73
N ASP A 35 20.05 -16.76 -32.01
CA ASP A 35 19.09 -16.99 -33.12
C ASP A 35 18.26 -18.27 -32.98
N LYS A 36 18.29 -18.97 -31.85
CA LYS A 36 17.56 -20.22 -31.63
C LYS A 36 16.12 -19.96 -31.17
N LYS A 37 15.19 -20.78 -31.71
CA LYS A 37 13.76 -20.73 -31.34
C LYS A 37 13.51 -21.22 -29.90
N GLU A 38 12.33 -20.92 -29.39
CA GLU A 38 11.96 -21.19 -28.00
C GLU A 38 12.09 -22.67 -27.56
N ASP A 39 11.96 -23.62 -28.53
CA ASP A 39 12.02 -25.06 -28.29
C ASP A 39 13.33 -25.69 -28.78
N GLU A 40 14.34 -24.91 -29.15
CA GLU A 40 15.62 -25.44 -29.65
C GLU A 40 16.64 -25.58 -28.54
N ALA A 41 17.45 -26.67 -28.60
CA ALA A 41 18.57 -26.90 -27.68
C ALA A 41 19.65 -25.83 -27.84
N GLY A 42 20.23 -25.40 -26.70
CA GLY A 42 21.26 -24.39 -26.63
C GLY A 42 20.76 -22.96 -26.78
N ARG A 43 19.44 -22.69 -26.66
CA ARG A 43 18.92 -21.34 -26.60
C ARG A 43 19.40 -20.63 -25.35
N LEU A 44 19.94 -19.41 -25.52
CA LEU A 44 20.42 -18.57 -24.43
C LEU A 44 19.83 -17.17 -24.59
N LYS A 45 19.22 -16.68 -23.51
CA LYS A 45 18.70 -15.32 -23.40
C LYS A 45 19.26 -14.67 -22.17
N VAL A 46 19.86 -13.50 -22.32
CA VAL A 46 20.38 -12.66 -21.25
C VAL A 46 19.70 -11.30 -21.34
N GLY A 47 19.24 -10.80 -20.23
CA GLY A 47 18.65 -9.47 -20.16
C GLY A 47 18.76 -8.88 -18.78
N GLY A 48 18.48 -7.61 -18.69
CA GLY A 48 18.51 -6.92 -17.42
C GLY A 48 18.07 -5.49 -17.53
N ASN A 49 17.89 -4.88 -16.36
CA ASN A 49 17.70 -3.45 -16.25
C ASN A 49 18.46 -2.89 -15.05
N VAL A 50 18.89 -1.67 -15.21
CA VAL A 50 19.43 -0.85 -14.13
C VAL A 50 18.59 0.40 -14.06
N ARG A 51 18.11 0.74 -12.85
CA ARG A 51 17.26 1.92 -12.61
C ARG A 51 17.77 2.70 -11.43
N TYR A 52 17.82 4.00 -11.62
CA TYR A 52 18.02 4.98 -10.58
C TYR A 52 16.75 5.80 -10.44
N ARG A 53 16.30 6.00 -9.21
CA ARG A 53 15.20 6.91 -8.87
C ARG A 53 15.60 7.76 -7.68
N HIS A 54 15.33 9.03 -7.78
CA HIS A 54 15.34 9.96 -6.65
C HIS A 54 14.00 10.66 -6.61
N SER A 55 13.33 10.59 -5.47
CA SER A 55 12.04 11.25 -5.22
C SER A 55 12.18 12.14 -4.00
N SER A 56 11.73 13.38 -4.11
CA SER A 56 11.61 14.31 -3.00
C SER A 56 10.16 14.77 -2.89
N THR A 57 9.62 14.82 -1.69
CA THR A 57 8.24 15.19 -1.42
C THR A 57 8.19 16.16 -0.26
N ASP A 58 7.53 17.31 -0.45
CA ASP A 58 7.19 18.25 0.61
C ASP A 58 5.68 18.20 0.83
N GLN A 59 5.27 17.86 2.05
CA GLN A 59 3.86 17.64 2.38
C GLN A 59 3.43 18.49 3.57
N LEU A 60 2.36 19.25 3.38
CA LEU A 60 1.60 19.89 4.42
C LEU A 60 0.24 19.19 4.52
N SER A 61 -0.18 18.80 5.71
CA SER A 61 -1.47 18.13 5.91
C SER A 61 -2.18 18.64 7.15
N THR A 62 -3.50 18.67 7.09
CA THR A 62 -4.40 18.89 8.24
C THR A 62 -5.29 17.67 8.35
N THR A 63 -5.42 17.13 9.55
CA THR A 63 -6.18 15.92 9.83
C THR A 63 -7.14 16.15 10.98
N ASN A 64 -8.42 15.84 10.77
CA ASN A 64 -9.46 15.84 11.79
C ASN A 64 -9.95 14.42 12.01
N SER A 65 -10.09 14.01 13.27
CA SER A 65 -10.61 12.68 13.60
C SER A 65 -11.77 12.77 14.58
N GLU A 66 -12.60 11.73 14.61
CA GLU A 66 -13.78 11.66 15.47
C GLU A 66 -13.48 11.60 16.97
N SER A 67 -12.25 11.30 17.35
CA SER A 67 -11.77 11.46 18.71
C SER A 67 -11.48 12.93 19.07
N PHE A 68 -11.99 13.85 18.25
CA PHE A 68 -11.78 15.29 18.36
C PHE A 68 -10.30 15.70 18.42
N LEU A 69 -9.46 14.93 17.73
CA LEU A 69 -8.07 15.27 17.49
C LEU A 69 -7.97 16.05 16.18
N THR A 70 -7.47 17.26 16.24
CA THR A 70 -7.08 18.06 15.08
C THR A 70 -5.57 18.15 15.03
N SER A 71 -4.96 17.78 13.92
CA SER A 71 -3.51 17.83 13.74
C SER A 71 -3.12 18.45 12.41
N GLY A 72 -2.03 19.20 12.41
CA GLY A 72 -1.36 19.70 11.22
C GLY A 72 0.07 19.17 11.19
N ALA A 73 0.56 18.78 10.02
CA ALA A 73 1.92 18.31 9.83
C ALA A 73 2.54 18.93 8.59
N ASN A 74 3.80 19.31 8.72
CA ASN A 74 4.68 19.66 7.59
C ASN A 74 5.82 18.64 7.58
N SER A 75 6.02 17.95 6.45
CA SER A 75 7.06 16.96 6.32
C SER A 75 7.75 17.07 4.97
N SER A 76 9.06 16.88 4.95
CA SER A 76 9.84 16.65 3.76
C SER A 76 10.35 15.22 3.75
N PHE A 77 10.33 14.60 2.59
CA PHE A 77 10.72 13.21 2.40
C PHE A 77 11.56 13.07 1.15
N SER A 78 12.73 12.47 1.25
CA SER A 78 13.59 12.16 0.11
C SER A 78 13.91 10.67 0.07
N ASN A 79 13.73 10.05 -1.08
CA ASN A 79 14.05 8.66 -1.33
C ASN A 79 14.97 8.55 -2.55
N ARG A 80 16.10 7.88 -2.38
CA ARG A 80 17.00 7.49 -3.46
C ARG A 80 17.00 5.98 -3.57
N MET A 81 16.75 5.45 -4.76
CA MET A 81 16.75 4.02 -5.03
C MET A 81 17.59 3.70 -6.26
N ASN A 82 18.51 2.76 -6.12
CA ASN A 82 19.19 2.10 -7.21
C ASN A 82 18.74 0.64 -7.27
N ARG A 83 18.29 0.19 -8.40
CA ARG A 83 17.85 -1.19 -8.59
C ARG A 83 18.41 -1.78 -9.87
N SER A 84 18.98 -2.97 -9.77
CA SER A 84 19.49 -3.74 -10.89
C SER A 84 18.90 -5.13 -10.88
N ASN A 85 18.28 -5.52 -11.99
CA ASN A 85 17.72 -6.85 -12.18
C ASN A 85 18.38 -7.47 -13.41
N PHE A 86 18.82 -8.71 -13.28
CA PHE A 86 19.36 -9.49 -14.38
C PHE A 86 18.55 -10.76 -14.57
N ARG A 87 18.55 -11.28 -15.78
CA ARG A 87 17.86 -12.53 -16.14
C ARG A 87 18.71 -13.27 -17.13
N LEU A 88 19.02 -14.51 -16.78
CA LEU A 88 19.63 -15.48 -17.67
C LEU A 88 18.67 -16.64 -17.85
N GLU A 89 18.33 -17.00 -19.08
CA GLU A 89 17.56 -18.18 -19.44
C GLU A 89 18.37 -19.02 -20.40
N TRP A 90 18.55 -20.27 -20.03
CA TRP A 90 19.29 -21.23 -20.82
C TRP A 90 18.50 -22.52 -20.97
N SER A 91 18.35 -22.99 -22.21
CA SER A 91 17.75 -24.28 -22.55
C SER A 91 18.85 -25.16 -23.13
N PRO A 92 19.62 -25.90 -22.27
CA PRO A 92 20.72 -26.74 -22.76
C PRO A 92 20.26 -27.83 -23.74
N ASP A 93 19.07 -28.35 -23.50
CA ASP A 93 18.37 -29.29 -24.36
C ASP A 93 16.88 -28.94 -24.49
N THR A 94 16.12 -29.69 -25.31
CA THR A 94 14.67 -29.45 -25.53
C THR A 94 13.79 -29.78 -24.32
N MET A 95 14.34 -30.45 -23.33
CA MET A 95 13.63 -30.93 -22.13
C MET A 95 13.95 -30.09 -20.88
N THR A 96 15.08 -29.37 -20.88
CA THR A 96 15.60 -28.67 -19.70
C THR A 96 15.58 -27.17 -19.92
N ARG A 97 15.08 -26.42 -18.94
CA ARG A 97 15.14 -24.96 -18.90
C ARG A 97 15.70 -24.50 -17.57
N ILE A 98 16.75 -23.69 -17.63
CA ILE A 98 17.39 -23.10 -16.46
C ILE A 98 17.16 -21.58 -16.51
N MET A 99 16.78 -21.02 -15.38
CA MET A 99 16.57 -19.58 -15.25
C MET A 99 17.27 -19.10 -13.99
N PHE A 100 18.11 -18.07 -14.14
CA PHE A 100 18.76 -17.40 -13.02
C PHE A 100 18.40 -15.91 -13.05
N ARG A 101 17.97 -15.39 -11.90
CA ARG A 101 17.53 -13.98 -11.76
C ARG A 101 18.11 -13.38 -10.48
N PRO A 102 19.26 -12.76 -10.51
CA PRO A 102 19.75 -11.93 -9.44
C PRO A 102 19.11 -10.53 -9.48
N ASN A 103 18.91 -9.96 -8.31
CA ASN A 103 18.42 -8.60 -8.12
C ASN A 103 19.24 -7.93 -7.02
N PHE A 104 19.64 -6.70 -7.25
CA PHE A 104 20.34 -5.87 -6.29
C PHE A 104 19.56 -4.58 -6.09
N SER A 105 19.41 -4.15 -4.87
CA SER A 105 18.82 -2.85 -4.58
C SER A 105 19.59 -2.15 -3.46
N PHE A 106 19.70 -0.84 -3.60
CA PHE A 106 20.17 0.08 -2.58
C PHE A 106 19.11 1.18 -2.47
N SER A 107 18.73 1.51 -1.24
CA SER A 107 17.86 2.65 -0.99
C SER A 107 18.38 3.49 0.16
N GLN A 108 18.17 4.78 0.05
CA GLN A 108 18.41 5.76 1.10
C GLN A 108 17.15 6.61 1.24
N ASN A 109 16.66 6.71 2.46
CA ASN A 109 15.47 7.47 2.82
C ASN A 109 15.87 8.55 3.82
N TYR A 110 15.37 9.74 3.60
CA TYR A 110 15.54 10.88 4.46
C TYR A 110 14.17 11.51 4.69
N SER A 111 13.84 11.81 5.94
CA SER A 111 12.54 12.40 6.28
C SER A 111 12.67 13.38 7.42
N ASP A 112 12.14 14.58 7.23
CA ASP A 112 11.93 15.59 8.25
C ASP A 112 10.45 15.82 8.44
N GLY A 113 10.02 16.01 9.68
CA GLY A 113 8.63 16.25 10.00
C GLY A 113 8.47 17.19 11.18
N GLN A 114 7.52 18.09 11.05
CA GLN A 114 7.00 18.90 12.15
C GLN A 114 5.50 18.72 12.19
N SER A 115 4.95 18.39 13.36
CA SER A 115 3.52 18.26 13.55
C SER A 115 3.05 18.95 14.83
N SER A 116 1.84 19.47 14.77
CA SER A 116 1.11 19.99 15.94
C SER A 116 -0.25 19.32 15.99
N SER A 117 -0.67 18.92 17.18
CA SER A 117 -1.99 18.31 17.37
C SER A 117 -2.63 18.84 18.65
N VAL A 118 -3.96 18.92 18.65
CA VAL A 118 -4.76 19.30 19.80
C VAL A 118 -5.89 18.30 19.94
N THR A 119 -6.08 17.80 21.15
CA THR A 119 -7.17 16.87 21.50
C THR A 119 -8.22 17.61 22.31
N PHE A 120 -9.48 17.42 21.95
CA PHE A 120 -10.63 18.00 22.62
C PHE A 120 -11.51 16.88 23.22
N ASN A 121 -12.22 17.17 24.29
CA ASN A 121 -13.22 16.26 24.87
C ASN A 121 -14.63 16.47 24.32
N ASP A 122 -14.83 17.49 23.47
CA ASP A 122 -16.08 17.80 22.77
C ASP A 122 -15.75 18.29 21.34
N ASN A 123 -16.74 18.32 20.46
CA ASN A 123 -16.54 18.75 19.09
C ASN A 123 -16.22 20.25 19.00
N PRO A 124 -14.99 20.64 18.60
CA PRO A 124 -14.56 22.04 18.60
C PRO A 124 -15.36 22.91 17.63
N TYR A 125 -15.88 22.36 16.55
CA TYR A 125 -16.67 23.11 15.57
C TYR A 125 -18.04 23.50 16.11
N THR A 126 -18.65 22.67 16.97
CA THR A 126 -19.93 23.02 17.63
C THR A 126 -19.76 24.10 18.69
N ARG A 127 -18.53 24.33 19.15
CA ARG A 127 -18.17 25.40 20.09
C ARG A 127 -17.78 26.71 19.40
N GLY A 128 -17.92 26.77 18.07
CA GLY A 128 -17.67 27.96 17.27
C GLY A 128 -16.23 28.12 16.76
N MET A 129 -15.37 27.11 16.92
CA MET A 129 -14.05 27.11 16.32
C MET A 129 -14.16 26.83 14.81
N THR A 130 -13.48 27.62 14.01
CA THR A 130 -13.34 27.41 12.58
C THR A 130 -12.00 26.79 12.20
N ASP A 131 -10.96 27.08 13.02
CA ASP A 131 -9.63 26.50 12.93
C ASP A 131 -9.15 26.09 14.33
N PRO A 132 -9.47 24.86 14.75
CA PRO A 132 -9.14 24.39 16.11
C PRO A 132 -7.65 24.44 16.45
N LEU A 133 -6.75 24.25 15.49
CA LEU A 133 -5.30 24.29 15.74
C LEU A 133 -4.77 25.67 16.08
N SER A 134 -5.38 26.74 15.59
CA SER A 134 -4.96 28.10 15.91
C SER A 134 -5.71 28.70 17.09
N GLN A 135 -6.97 28.30 17.30
CA GLN A 135 -7.90 28.93 18.25
C GLN A 135 -7.97 28.24 19.62
N TYR A 136 -7.44 27.01 19.78
CA TYR A 136 -7.64 26.20 20.97
C TYR A 136 -7.23 26.88 22.28
N ARG A 137 -6.24 27.78 22.27
CA ARG A 137 -5.73 28.45 23.47
C ARG A 137 -6.77 29.33 24.15
N ASP A 138 -7.69 29.88 23.39
CA ASP A 138 -8.77 30.72 23.91
C ASP A 138 -9.83 29.90 24.66
N TYR A 139 -9.85 28.56 24.46
CA TYR A 139 -10.83 27.64 25.01
C TYR A 139 -10.25 26.71 26.10
N VAL A 140 -8.99 26.89 26.49
CA VAL A 140 -8.36 26.09 27.57
C VAL A 140 -9.08 26.31 28.91
N SER A 141 -9.55 27.53 29.17
CA SER A 141 -10.33 27.86 30.38
C SER A 141 -11.66 27.12 30.46
N ASP A 142 -12.25 26.74 29.33
CA ASP A 142 -13.54 26.09 29.23
C ASP A 142 -13.44 24.58 29.48
N SER A 143 -12.22 24.07 29.75
CA SER A 143 -11.92 22.64 29.96
C SER A 143 -12.30 21.70 28.85
N ILE A 144 -12.42 22.21 27.60
CA ILE A 144 -12.68 21.39 26.42
C ILE A 144 -11.40 20.92 25.74
N VAL A 145 -10.26 21.59 25.99
CA VAL A 145 -8.95 21.22 25.46
C VAL A 145 -8.28 20.25 26.43
N VAL A 146 -8.01 19.03 25.97
CA VAL A 146 -7.41 17.96 26.78
C VAL A 146 -5.89 18.11 26.80
N ASN A 147 -5.27 18.15 25.61
CA ASN A 147 -3.83 18.32 25.46
C ASN A 147 -3.49 19.01 24.13
N ASP A 148 -2.30 19.58 24.07
CA ASP A 148 -1.60 19.85 22.81
C ASP A 148 -0.31 19.06 22.74
N ASN A 149 0.13 18.72 21.55
CA ASN A 149 1.41 18.06 21.29
C ASN A 149 2.10 18.71 20.09
N ARG A 150 3.33 19.14 20.27
CA ARG A 150 4.22 19.57 19.19
C ARG A 150 5.32 18.54 19.05
N ARG A 151 5.52 18.07 17.85
CA ARG A 151 6.50 17.05 17.55
C ARG A 151 7.39 17.47 16.38
N TRP A 152 8.69 17.26 16.55
CA TRP A 152 9.70 17.36 15.51
C TRP A 152 10.34 16.00 15.34
N SER A 153 10.56 15.60 14.11
CA SER A 153 11.17 14.32 13.81
C SER A 153 12.12 14.43 12.63
N HIS A 154 13.24 13.72 12.73
CA HIS A 154 14.19 13.53 11.65
C HIS A 154 14.53 12.05 11.55
N SER A 155 14.62 11.49 10.35
CA SER A 155 15.12 10.14 10.16
C SER A 155 15.99 10.03 8.90
N ASP A 156 17.09 9.28 9.03
CA ASP A 156 17.98 8.88 7.95
C ASP A 156 18.11 7.35 7.96
N GLY A 157 17.75 6.71 6.87
CA GLY A 157 17.78 5.28 6.71
C GLY A 157 18.46 4.85 5.43
N GLN A 158 19.30 3.82 5.54
CA GLN A 158 19.97 3.20 4.40
C GLN A 158 19.68 1.70 4.40
N SER A 159 19.49 1.14 3.21
CA SER A 159 19.34 -0.31 3.09
C SER A 159 19.91 -0.84 1.78
N TYR A 160 20.52 -2.01 1.86
CA TYR A 160 20.89 -2.80 0.68
C TYR A 160 20.23 -4.16 0.73
N SER A 161 19.84 -4.64 -0.45
CA SER A 161 19.39 -6.02 -0.57
C SER A 161 19.97 -6.69 -1.81
N VAL A 162 20.24 -7.96 -1.65
CA VAL A 162 20.65 -8.87 -2.71
C VAL A 162 19.73 -10.07 -2.68
N ASP A 163 19.02 -10.31 -3.78
CA ASP A 163 18.11 -11.44 -3.93
C ASP A 163 18.48 -12.24 -5.16
N GLY A 164 18.29 -13.54 -5.10
CA GLY A 164 18.53 -14.43 -6.22
C GLY A 164 17.47 -15.52 -6.34
N MET A 165 17.14 -15.89 -7.59
CA MET A 165 16.31 -17.04 -7.89
C MET A 165 16.96 -17.89 -8.97
N LEU A 166 17.15 -19.18 -8.66
CA LEU A 166 17.51 -20.21 -9.62
C LEU A 166 16.31 -21.14 -9.81
N MET A 167 15.91 -21.38 -11.04
CA MET A 167 14.87 -22.34 -11.38
C MET A 167 15.40 -23.29 -12.45
N VAL A 168 15.29 -24.58 -12.16
CA VAL A 168 15.56 -25.67 -13.10
C VAL A 168 14.26 -26.41 -13.35
N ASN A 169 13.80 -26.41 -14.58
CA ASN A 169 12.63 -27.17 -15.02
C ASN A 169 13.06 -28.23 -16.00
N ARG A 170 12.68 -29.49 -15.74
CA ARG A 170 12.97 -30.62 -16.61
C ARG A 170 11.71 -31.39 -16.95
N ARG A 171 11.44 -31.51 -18.23
CA ARG A 171 10.44 -32.45 -18.76
C ARG A 171 11.04 -33.86 -18.70
N LEU A 172 10.36 -34.79 -18.05
CA LEU A 172 10.84 -36.16 -17.90
C LEU A 172 10.34 -37.09 -19.02
N ASN A 173 9.26 -36.68 -19.70
CA ASN A 173 8.73 -37.39 -20.87
C ASN A 173 7.87 -36.45 -21.75
N SER A 174 7.46 -36.94 -22.93
CA SER A 174 6.58 -36.24 -23.87
C SER A 174 5.12 -36.12 -23.39
N LYS A 175 4.68 -36.94 -22.40
CA LYS A 175 3.31 -36.96 -21.88
C LYS A 175 3.03 -35.85 -20.86
N GLY A 176 4.04 -35.03 -20.52
CA GLY A 176 3.85 -33.87 -19.60
C GLY A 176 4.33 -34.10 -18.16
N ARG A 177 5.01 -35.24 -17.88
CA ARG A 177 5.70 -35.45 -16.60
C ARG A 177 6.81 -34.41 -16.47
N ASN A 178 6.85 -33.70 -15.34
CA ASN A 178 7.72 -32.55 -15.18
C ASN A 178 8.22 -32.47 -13.74
N LEU A 179 9.51 -32.11 -13.60
CA LEU A 179 10.15 -31.83 -12.32
C LEU A 179 10.67 -30.38 -12.36
N THR A 180 10.35 -29.61 -11.33
CA THR A 180 10.82 -28.23 -11.18
C THR A 180 11.47 -28.05 -9.83
N LEU A 181 12.73 -27.64 -9.83
CA LEU A 181 13.43 -27.16 -8.65
C LEU A 181 13.53 -25.64 -8.73
N ARG A 182 13.11 -24.96 -7.68
CA ARG A 182 13.27 -23.51 -7.53
C ARG A 182 13.96 -23.19 -6.22
N MET A 183 15.07 -22.51 -6.31
CA MET A 183 15.83 -22.03 -5.14
C MET A 183 15.77 -20.52 -5.12
N ARG A 184 15.64 -19.94 -3.94
CA ARG A 184 15.70 -18.49 -3.72
C ARG A 184 16.57 -18.24 -2.52
N GLY A 185 17.33 -17.16 -2.58
CA GLY A 185 18.12 -16.66 -1.47
C GLY A 185 18.08 -15.14 -1.48
N GLY A 186 18.13 -14.53 -0.31
CA GLY A 186 18.17 -13.09 -0.17
C GLY A 186 18.87 -12.69 1.11
N TYR A 187 19.56 -11.55 1.05
CA TYR A 187 20.17 -10.85 2.16
C TYR A 187 19.75 -9.39 2.12
N SER A 188 19.42 -8.83 3.27
CA SER A 188 19.15 -7.41 3.44
C SER A 188 19.81 -6.91 4.71
N ASP A 189 20.40 -5.73 4.61
CA ASP A 189 21.01 -4.99 5.71
C ASP A 189 20.46 -3.58 5.67
N SER A 190 20.00 -3.07 6.81
CA SER A 190 19.47 -1.72 6.95
C SER A 190 19.94 -1.09 8.25
N ASP A 191 20.26 0.20 8.16
CA ASP A 191 20.54 1.06 9.30
C ASP A 191 19.58 2.25 9.24
N ASN A 192 18.92 2.52 10.34
CA ASN A 192 17.99 3.64 10.47
C ASN A 192 18.27 4.40 11.77
N LYS A 193 18.47 5.69 11.64
CA LYS A 193 18.63 6.63 12.74
C LYS A 193 17.44 7.57 12.76
N SER A 194 16.88 7.83 13.93
CA SER A 194 15.80 8.78 14.07
C SER A 194 15.91 9.62 15.33
N PHE A 195 15.53 10.87 15.19
CA PHE A 195 15.48 11.86 16.26
C PHE A 195 14.06 12.34 16.39
N ASN A 196 13.59 12.49 17.63
CA ASN A 196 12.26 12.95 17.91
C ASN A 196 12.29 13.89 19.11
N ILE A 197 11.64 15.04 18.98
CA ILE A 197 11.25 15.90 20.10
C ILE A 197 9.73 15.86 20.17
N SER A 198 9.19 15.67 21.37
CA SER A 198 7.74 15.76 21.66
C SER A 198 7.54 16.63 22.88
N ASP A 199 6.71 17.66 22.73
CA ASP A 199 6.35 18.63 23.78
C ASP A 199 4.83 18.60 23.95
N VAL A 200 4.37 18.00 25.06
CA VAL A 200 2.95 17.79 25.36
C VAL A 200 2.53 18.60 26.57
N ASN A 201 1.49 19.41 26.47
CA ASN A 201 0.86 20.08 27.57
C ASN A 201 -0.50 19.42 27.86
N TYR A 202 -0.74 19.05 29.12
CA TYR A 202 -1.98 18.42 29.56
C TYR A 202 -2.84 19.45 30.31
N PHE A 203 -3.87 20.00 29.69
CA PHE A 203 -4.66 21.09 30.23
C PHE A 203 -5.69 20.65 31.28
N LEU A 204 -6.08 19.37 31.31
CA LEU A 204 -6.97 18.82 32.31
C LEU A 204 -6.21 18.30 33.57
N GLN A 205 -4.88 18.19 33.50
CA GLN A 205 -4.03 17.76 34.61
C GLN A 205 -3.27 18.98 35.16
N ARG A 206 -3.28 19.14 36.50
CA ARG A 206 -2.61 20.24 37.17
C ARG A 206 -1.50 19.76 38.07
N LYS A 207 -0.37 20.45 38.02
CA LYS A 207 0.75 20.18 38.93
C LYS A 207 0.40 20.59 40.38
N PRO A 208 0.97 19.89 41.42
CA PRO A 208 0.99 20.40 42.75
C PRO A 208 1.71 21.76 42.80
N GLY A 209 1.00 22.83 43.15
CA GLY A 209 1.57 24.20 43.16
C GLY A 209 1.10 25.09 42.02
N GLY A 210 0.23 24.61 41.12
CA GLY A 210 -0.38 25.37 40.05
C GLY A 210 0.33 25.16 38.69
N GLY A 211 -0.38 25.51 37.63
CA GLY A 211 0.06 25.28 36.24
C GLY A 211 -0.39 23.93 35.69
N TYR A 212 -0.23 23.76 34.38
CA TYR A 212 -0.56 22.53 33.68
C TYR A 212 0.59 21.54 33.72
N ASP A 213 0.29 20.25 33.66
CA ASP A 213 1.33 19.25 33.51
C ASP A 213 1.92 19.28 32.08
N ARG A 214 3.22 19.03 31.97
CA ARG A 214 3.96 19.06 30.68
C ARG A 214 4.94 17.90 30.64
N SER A 215 4.95 17.21 29.50
CA SER A 215 5.93 16.19 29.15
C SER A 215 6.76 16.67 27.97
N TYR A 216 8.07 16.77 28.16
CA TYR A 216 9.03 17.09 27.11
C TYR A 216 9.99 15.93 26.93
N MET A 217 10.06 15.38 25.74
CA MET A 217 10.93 14.26 25.40
C MET A 217 11.82 14.62 24.23
N HIS A 218 13.11 14.31 24.35
CA HIS A 218 14.08 14.42 23.27
C HIS A 218 14.79 13.08 23.12
N GLN A 219 14.51 12.37 22.02
CA GLN A 219 14.93 11.00 21.80
C GLN A 219 15.78 10.84 20.56
N TYR A 220 16.82 10.03 20.69
CA TYR A 220 17.63 9.52 19.60
C TYR A 220 17.52 8.01 19.54
N ASN A 221 17.21 7.46 18.37
CA ASN A 221 17.06 6.02 18.15
C ASN A 221 18.00 5.56 17.04
N VAL A 222 18.63 4.41 17.26
CA VAL A 222 19.42 3.69 16.26
C VAL A 222 18.82 2.30 16.12
N ASN A 223 18.55 1.88 14.89
CA ASN A 223 17.87 0.61 14.63
C ASN A 223 18.52 -0.13 13.44
N PRO A 224 19.72 -0.69 13.59
CA PRO A 224 20.29 -1.61 12.62
C PRO A 224 19.49 -2.91 12.56
N SER A 225 19.31 -3.44 11.36
CA SER A 225 18.61 -4.70 11.14
C SER A 225 19.22 -5.46 9.98
N LYS A 226 19.42 -6.76 10.19
CA LYS A 226 19.93 -7.69 9.17
C LYS A 226 18.95 -8.82 8.97
N SER A 227 18.77 -9.22 7.73
CA SER A 227 17.96 -10.39 7.44
C SER A 227 18.52 -11.20 6.30
N TYR A 228 18.39 -12.52 6.38
CA TYR A 228 18.64 -13.42 5.26
C TYR A 228 17.56 -14.48 5.19
N ASN A 229 17.25 -14.87 3.98
CA ASN A 229 16.28 -15.91 3.72
C ASN A 229 16.79 -16.86 2.64
N GLY A 230 16.41 -18.12 2.78
CA GLY A 230 16.67 -19.16 1.80
C GLY A 230 15.43 -20.02 1.63
N SER A 231 15.12 -20.44 0.41
CA SER A 231 14.07 -21.42 0.16
C SER A 231 14.40 -22.34 -0.99
N ALA A 232 13.99 -23.61 -0.86
CA ALA A 232 14.01 -24.60 -1.92
C ALA A 232 12.58 -25.14 -2.11
N ASP A 233 12.11 -25.15 -3.35
CA ASP A 233 10.79 -25.60 -3.76
C ASP A 233 10.95 -26.65 -4.84
N LEU A 234 10.59 -27.90 -4.52
CA LEU A 234 10.58 -29.03 -5.44
C LEU A 234 9.13 -29.33 -5.82
N SER A 235 8.84 -29.32 -7.12
CA SER A 235 7.51 -29.61 -7.64
C SER A 235 7.57 -30.70 -8.71
N TYR A 236 6.79 -31.74 -8.52
CA TYR A 236 6.62 -32.85 -9.44
C TYR A 236 5.19 -32.88 -9.98
N SER A 237 5.04 -33.02 -11.27
CA SER A 237 3.74 -33.13 -11.94
C SER A 237 3.63 -34.45 -12.66
N GLU A 238 2.65 -35.26 -12.27
CA GLU A 238 2.31 -36.55 -12.88
C GLU A 238 1.08 -36.42 -13.76
N PRO A 239 1.14 -36.73 -15.05
CA PRO A 239 -0.02 -36.83 -15.89
C PRO A 239 -0.84 -38.07 -15.54
N LEU A 240 -2.14 -37.92 -15.27
CA LEU A 240 -3.05 -39.04 -14.96
C LEU A 240 -3.77 -39.55 -16.21
N PHE A 241 -4.44 -38.64 -16.89
CA PHE A 241 -5.14 -38.88 -18.15
C PHE A 241 -5.15 -37.58 -18.97
N ALA A 242 -5.71 -37.60 -20.18
CA ALA A 242 -5.68 -36.46 -21.08
C ALA A 242 -6.20 -35.18 -20.43
N GLY A 243 -5.31 -34.23 -20.24
CA GLY A 243 -5.59 -32.93 -19.61
C GLY A 243 -5.55 -32.92 -18.10
N ALA A 244 -5.40 -34.08 -17.42
CA ALA A 244 -5.35 -34.16 -15.97
C ALA A 244 -3.95 -34.43 -15.44
N HIS A 245 -3.56 -33.69 -14.40
CA HIS A 245 -2.28 -33.82 -13.74
C HIS A 245 -2.47 -33.76 -12.22
N LEU A 246 -1.71 -34.58 -11.50
CA LEU A 246 -1.55 -34.48 -10.06
C LEU A 246 -0.19 -33.85 -9.79
N GLN A 247 -0.19 -32.75 -9.06
CA GLN A 247 1.03 -32.06 -8.69
C GLN A 247 1.30 -32.23 -7.20
N PHE A 248 2.52 -32.64 -6.90
CA PHE A 248 3.08 -32.66 -5.56
C PHE A 248 4.13 -31.56 -5.49
N SER A 249 4.10 -30.74 -4.48
CA SER A 249 5.17 -29.78 -4.23
C SER A 249 5.53 -29.73 -2.75
N TYR A 250 6.81 -29.60 -2.51
CA TYR A 250 7.35 -29.40 -1.17
C TYR A 250 8.28 -28.22 -1.21
N ARG A 251 8.06 -27.27 -0.30
CA ARG A 251 8.92 -26.10 -0.10
C ARG A 251 9.43 -26.12 1.34
N TYR A 252 10.71 -25.89 1.48
CA TYR A 252 11.33 -25.51 2.74
C TYR A 252 11.84 -24.09 2.63
N GLN A 253 11.54 -23.26 3.63
CA GLN A 253 12.01 -21.88 3.72
C GLN A 253 12.59 -21.65 5.11
N TYR A 254 13.79 -21.11 5.13
CA TYR A 254 14.43 -20.58 6.32
C TYR A 254 14.49 -19.04 6.21
N ARG A 255 14.17 -18.37 7.30
CA ARG A 255 14.31 -16.92 7.43
C ARG A 255 15.00 -16.61 8.76
N TYR A 256 15.96 -15.73 8.72
CA TYR A 256 16.58 -15.10 9.87
C TYR A 256 16.41 -13.61 9.76
N SER A 257 16.13 -12.94 10.87
CA SER A 257 16.26 -11.49 11.00
C SER A 257 16.68 -11.14 12.42
N ASP A 258 17.53 -10.15 12.52
CA ASP A 258 17.84 -9.47 13.77
C ASP A 258 17.46 -7.98 13.67
N SER A 259 17.17 -7.39 14.80
CA SER A 259 16.91 -5.97 14.96
C SER A 259 17.43 -5.56 16.33
N ASP A 260 18.28 -4.56 16.35
CA ASP A 260 18.85 -3.97 17.57
C ASP A 260 18.44 -2.51 17.63
N ARG A 261 17.30 -2.24 18.30
CA ARG A 261 16.86 -0.88 18.54
C ARG A 261 17.44 -0.37 19.84
N SER A 262 18.35 0.57 19.77
CA SER A 262 18.88 1.32 20.90
C SER A 262 18.20 2.69 20.94
N MET A 263 17.57 3.00 22.07
CA MET A 263 16.88 4.26 22.32
C MET A 263 17.64 5.06 23.40
N TYR A 264 17.82 6.32 23.12
CA TYR A 264 18.44 7.29 24.03
C TYR A 264 17.46 8.41 24.30
N SER A 265 17.14 8.66 25.58
CA SER A 265 16.25 9.72 26.05
C SER A 265 17.08 10.80 26.72
N LEU A 266 17.28 11.93 26.02
CA LEU A 266 18.11 13.02 26.52
C LEU A 266 17.45 13.70 27.74
N ASP A 267 16.13 13.67 27.83
CA ASP A 267 15.35 14.11 28.99
C ASP A 267 15.73 13.35 30.28
N SER A 268 16.23 12.12 30.17
CA SER A 268 16.75 11.39 31.34
C SER A 268 18.00 12.02 31.94
N LEU A 269 18.76 12.82 31.21
CA LEU A 269 19.89 13.57 31.73
C LEU A 269 19.45 14.68 32.72
N VAL A 270 18.27 15.25 32.47
CA VAL A 270 17.64 16.22 33.35
C VAL A 270 17.25 15.54 34.67
N SER A 271 16.59 14.39 34.62
CA SER A 271 16.17 13.65 35.82
C SER A 271 17.35 13.12 36.64
N LYS A 272 18.51 12.92 36.00
CA LYS A 272 19.77 12.54 36.65
C LYS A 272 20.59 13.74 37.15
N GLY A 273 20.13 14.98 36.93
CA GLY A 273 20.80 16.20 37.35
C GLY A 273 22.08 16.53 36.58
N VAL A 274 22.24 15.98 35.36
CA VAL A 274 23.42 16.21 34.49
C VAL A 274 23.30 17.54 33.74
N ILE A 275 22.08 17.86 33.28
CA ILE A 275 21.71 19.10 32.58
C ILE A 275 20.41 19.65 33.17
N THR A 276 20.12 20.91 32.92
CA THR A 276 18.82 21.53 33.27
C THR A 276 17.79 21.32 32.12
N GLN A 277 16.51 21.51 32.44
CA GLN A 277 15.45 21.48 31.43
C GLN A 277 15.66 22.58 30.38
N GLU A 278 16.09 23.77 30.80
CA GLU A 278 16.36 24.90 29.91
C GLU A 278 17.50 24.57 28.91
N GLU A 279 18.57 23.93 29.40
CA GLU A 279 19.65 23.49 28.57
C GLU A 279 19.18 22.43 27.53
N LEU A 280 18.38 21.45 27.96
CA LEU A 280 17.84 20.42 27.06
C LEU A 280 17.03 21.04 25.92
N GLU A 281 16.21 22.05 26.19
CA GLU A 281 15.36 22.70 25.20
C GLU A 281 16.16 23.57 24.20
N THR A 282 17.44 23.86 24.46
CA THR A 282 18.35 24.55 23.52
C THR A 282 19.01 23.62 22.52
N TYR A 283 19.01 22.31 22.76
CA TYR A 283 19.68 21.36 21.88
C TYR A 283 18.92 21.18 20.55
N PRO A 284 19.61 21.14 19.41
CA PRO A 284 18.99 20.90 18.14
C PRO A 284 18.41 19.47 18.07
N LEU A 285 17.43 19.25 17.21
CA LEU A 285 16.76 17.96 17.04
C LEU A 285 17.73 16.79 16.83
N GLU A 286 18.78 17.00 16.04
CA GLU A 286 19.78 15.98 15.68
C GLU A 286 20.97 15.93 16.65
N TYR A 287 20.80 16.42 17.87
CA TYR A 287 21.87 16.44 18.86
C TYR A 287 22.19 15.02 19.32
N ILE A 288 23.46 14.65 19.20
CA ILE A 288 24.02 13.40 19.73
C ILE A 288 25.04 13.77 20.81
N PRO A 289 24.82 13.41 22.08
CA PRO A 289 25.75 13.70 23.16
C PRO A 289 27.04 12.88 23.04
N GLY A 290 28.08 13.32 23.74
CA GLY A 290 29.31 12.53 23.87
C GLY A 290 29.09 11.16 24.53
N VAL A 291 30.06 10.26 24.43
CA VAL A 291 29.95 8.85 24.83
C VAL A 291 29.45 8.68 26.26
N ASP A 292 29.98 9.43 27.21
CA ASP A 292 29.62 9.34 28.65
C ASP A 292 28.14 9.72 28.88
N TRP A 293 27.67 10.76 28.20
CA TRP A 293 26.28 11.20 28.31
C TRP A 293 25.33 10.30 27.53
N LEU A 294 25.80 9.71 26.43
CA LEU A 294 25.04 8.77 25.63
C LEU A 294 24.71 7.52 26.45
N ASP A 295 25.66 6.98 27.19
CA ASP A 295 25.45 5.85 28.10
C ASP A 295 24.44 6.20 29.23
N LEU A 296 24.54 7.41 29.79
CA LEU A 296 23.58 7.91 30.77
C LEU A 296 22.20 8.14 30.19
N ALA A 297 22.09 8.58 28.93
CA ALA A 297 20.84 8.82 28.23
C ALA A 297 20.19 7.52 27.75
N ARG A 298 20.89 6.39 27.75
CA ARG A 298 20.35 5.12 27.24
C ARG A 298 19.11 4.69 28.00
N ASN A 299 18.02 4.55 27.27
CA ASN A 299 16.74 4.08 27.80
C ASN A 299 16.64 2.58 27.61
N TYR A 300 17.04 1.81 28.62
CA TYR A 300 17.01 0.34 28.56
C TYR A 300 15.58 -0.20 28.51
N GLN A 301 14.59 0.49 29.06
CA GLN A 301 13.20 0.05 29.08
C GLN A 301 12.58 0.09 27.68
N ASN A 302 13.03 1.03 26.84
CA ASN A 302 12.54 1.18 25.45
C ASN A 302 13.55 0.76 24.37
N SER A 303 14.75 0.36 24.77
CA SER A 303 15.69 -0.34 23.90
C SER A 303 15.29 -1.81 23.80
N GLN A 304 15.38 -2.37 22.58
CA GLN A 304 15.01 -3.76 22.38
C GLN A 304 15.94 -4.43 21.38
N TYR A 305 16.29 -5.68 21.69
CA TYR A 305 16.98 -6.57 20.77
C TYR A 305 16.09 -7.77 20.47
N ALA A 306 15.96 -8.11 19.19
CA ALA A 306 15.15 -9.25 18.78
C ALA A 306 15.83 -10.03 17.65
N THR A 307 15.95 -11.35 17.82
CA THR A 307 16.32 -12.25 16.73
C THR A 307 15.16 -13.19 16.41
N TYR A 308 14.96 -13.44 15.13
CA TYR A 308 13.95 -14.38 14.64
C TYR A 308 14.61 -15.42 13.76
N LYS A 309 14.31 -16.71 14.03
CA LYS A 309 14.67 -17.84 13.18
C LYS A 309 13.38 -18.58 12.85
N GLU A 310 13.02 -18.59 11.59
CA GLU A 310 11.76 -19.15 11.13
C GLU A 310 12.01 -20.27 10.12
N HIS A 311 11.45 -21.44 10.41
CA HIS A 311 11.46 -22.64 9.56
C HIS A 311 10.05 -22.90 9.07
N ASN A 312 9.80 -22.65 7.80
CA ASN A 312 8.51 -22.87 7.16
C ASN A 312 8.61 -24.05 6.19
N GLN A 313 7.71 -24.98 6.30
CA GLN A 313 7.52 -26.05 5.35
C GLN A 313 6.17 -25.90 4.67
N ASP A 314 6.04 -26.32 3.43
CA ASP A 314 4.78 -26.27 2.68
C ASP A 314 4.71 -27.52 1.80
N ALA A 315 3.89 -28.46 2.21
CA ALA A 315 3.60 -29.67 1.45
C ALA A 315 2.24 -29.50 0.77
N THR A 316 2.23 -29.44 -0.55
CA THR A 316 1.02 -29.19 -1.35
C THR A 316 0.73 -30.35 -2.28
N VAL A 317 -0.53 -30.79 -2.27
CA VAL A 317 -1.09 -31.72 -3.27
C VAL A 317 -2.16 -30.99 -4.03
N MET A 318 -2.06 -30.99 -5.36
CA MET A 318 -2.99 -30.26 -6.23
C MET A 318 -3.37 -31.08 -7.45
N PHE A 319 -4.64 -31.34 -7.61
CA PHE A 319 -5.22 -31.86 -8.85
C PHE A 319 -5.44 -30.72 -9.82
N ARG A 320 -5.05 -30.92 -11.09
CA ARG A 320 -5.24 -29.96 -12.18
C ARG A 320 -5.84 -30.68 -13.37
N TYR A 321 -6.93 -30.12 -13.88
CA TYR A 321 -7.56 -30.56 -15.10
C TYR A 321 -7.63 -29.40 -16.09
N ARG A 322 -7.13 -29.63 -17.30
CA ARG A 322 -7.14 -28.65 -18.40
C ARG A 322 -7.52 -29.32 -19.69
N LYS A 323 -8.68 -28.96 -20.19
CA LYS A 323 -9.15 -29.39 -21.50
C LYS A 323 -9.81 -28.16 -22.15
N GLU A 324 -9.58 -27.94 -23.42
CA GLU A 324 -10.11 -26.85 -24.25
C GLU A 324 -10.78 -25.67 -23.50
N LYS A 325 -12.04 -25.87 -23.08
CA LYS A 325 -12.88 -24.85 -22.44
C LYS A 325 -12.80 -24.85 -20.91
N VAL A 326 -12.39 -25.95 -20.29
CA VAL A 326 -12.40 -26.12 -18.84
C VAL A 326 -10.98 -26.13 -18.27
N ARG A 327 -10.75 -25.35 -17.22
CA ARG A 327 -9.59 -25.47 -16.35
C ARG A 327 -10.09 -25.55 -14.92
N PHE A 328 -9.73 -26.61 -14.26
CA PHE A 328 -10.06 -26.83 -12.85
C PHE A 328 -8.78 -27.17 -12.10
N SER A 329 -8.59 -26.60 -10.94
CA SER A 329 -7.59 -27.05 -9.99
C SER A 329 -8.13 -27.00 -8.58
N ALA A 330 -7.91 -28.06 -7.84
CA ALA A 330 -8.25 -28.16 -6.42
C ALA A 330 -7.09 -28.81 -5.67
N GLY A 331 -6.76 -28.27 -4.52
CA GLY A 331 -5.65 -28.77 -3.73
C GLY A 331 -5.65 -28.24 -2.32
N ILE A 332 -4.80 -28.84 -1.53
CA ILE A 332 -4.57 -28.47 -0.15
C ILE A 332 -3.08 -28.39 0.11
N SER A 333 -2.70 -27.42 0.91
CA SER A 333 -1.36 -27.22 1.41
C SER A 333 -1.35 -27.37 2.92
N VAL A 334 -0.40 -28.12 3.44
CA VAL A 334 -0.14 -28.27 4.87
C VAL A 334 1.18 -27.58 5.16
N GLN A 335 1.18 -26.66 6.13
CA GLN A 335 2.27 -25.73 6.35
C GLN A 335 2.73 -25.74 7.82
N PRO A 336 3.56 -26.72 8.22
CA PRO A 336 4.23 -26.67 9.51
C PRO A 336 5.20 -25.48 9.56
N GLN A 337 5.11 -24.72 10.63
CA GLN A 337 5.97 -23.57 10.89
C GLN A 337 6.55 -23.68 12.29
N LYS A 338 7.85 -23.47 12.41
CA LYS A 338 8.54 -23.34 13.69
C LYS A 338 9.30 -22.02 13.73
N THR A 339 9.00 -21.20 14.72
CA THR A 339 9.64 -19.91 14.93
C THR A 339 10.30 -19.87 16.28
N TYR A 340 11.54 -19.40 16.30
CA TYR A 340 12.28 -19.06 17.51
C TYR A 340 12.44 -17.55 17.53
N MET A 341 12.26 -16.96 18.69
CA MET A 341 12.51 -15.56 18.93
C MET A 341 13.28 -15.42 20.23
N ASP A 342 14.47 -14.82 20.15
CA ASP A 342 15.19 -14.34 21.32
C ASP A 342 14.88 -12.84 21.42
N TYR A 343 14.43 -12.39 22.58
CA TYR A 343 13.95 -11.02 22.78
C TYR A 343 14.41 -10.47 24.10
N THR A 344 15.04 -9.30 24.05
CA THR A 344 15.47 -8.55 25.23
C THR A 344 14.91 -7.13 25.18
N LYS A 345 14.22 -6.70 26.23
CA LYS A 345 13.74 -5.33 26.42
C LYS A 345 13.66 -5.01 27.90
N GLY A 346 14.35 -3.97 28.37
CA GLY A 346 14.42 -3.64 29.78
C GLY A 346 14.98 -4.78 30.61
N SER A 347 14.20 -5.23 31.58
CA SER A 347 14.51 -6.39 32.41
C SER A 347 14.01 -7.73 31.83
N LEU A 348 13.24 -7.69 30.77
CA LEU A 348 12.75 -8.89 30.09
C LEU A 348 13.83 -9.43 29.15
N ASP A 349 14.26 -10.66 29.42
CA ASP A 349 15.11 -11.45 28.53
C ASP A 349 14.45 -12.82 28.38
N THR A 350 14.01 -13.14 27.17
CA THR A 350 13.19 -14.33 26.93
C THR A 350 13.41 -14.95 25.55
N THR A 351 13.35 -16.27 25.52
CA THR A 351 13.31 -17.04 24.28
C THR A 351 11.94 -17.68 24.12
N VAL A 352 11.27 -17.35 23.03
CA VAL A 352 9.95 -17.89 22.69
C VAL A 352 10.08 -18.85 21.50
N VAL A 353 9.55 -20.07 21.66
CA VAL A 353 9.47 -21.05 20.59
C VAL A 353 8.01 -21.33 20.27
N ARG A 354 7.64 -21.17 19.01
CA ARG A 354 6.28 -21.41 18.54
C ARG A 354 6.24 -22.42 17.42
N ASN A 355 5.41 -23.45 17.59
CA ASN A 355 5.11 -24.45 16.57
C ASN A 355 3.66 -24.30 16.12
N VAL A 356 3.45 -24.19 14.81
CA VAL A 356 2.11 -23.99 14.24
C VAL A 356 1.93 -24.89 13.02
N LEU A 357 0.73 -25.44 12.88
CA LEU A 357 0.32 -26.16 11.70
C LEU A 357 -0.79 -25.37 11.00
N ASN A 358 -0.49 -24.85 9.82
CA ASN A 358 -1.46 -24.13 8.99
C ASN A 358 -1.97 -25.00 7.85
N TRP A 359 -3.16 -24.65 7.37
CA TRP A 359 -3.82 -25.29 6.23
C TRP A 359 -4.11 -24.21 5.17
N ALA A 360 -4.04 -24.57 3.90
CA ALA A 360 -4.34 -23.63 2.81
C ALA A 360 -5.04 -24.37 1.66
N PRO A 361 -6.38 -24.58 1.77
CA PRO A 361 -7.17 -25.12 0.67
C PRO A 361 -7.30 -24.10 -0.45
N ARG A 362 -7.24 -24.58 -1.69
CA ARG A 362 -7.36 -23.76 -2.89
C ARG A 362 -8.21 -24.46 -3.94
N ILE A 363 -9.12 -23.68 -4.54
CA ILE A 363 -9.91 -24.10 -5.71
C ILE A 363 -9.81 -22.98 -6.76
N ASP A 364 -9.56 -23.33 -8.00
CA ASP A 364 -9.59 -22.41 -9.16
C ASP A 364 -10.33 -23.13 -10.30
N PHE A 365 -11.50 -22.62 -10.65
CA PHE A 365 -12.32 -23.09 -11.75
C PHE A 365 -12.42 -22.00 -12.80
N ARG A 366 -12.14 -22.36 -14.05
CA ARG A 366 -12.28 -21.47 -15.20
C ARG A 366 -12.97 -22.20 -16.33
N TYR A 367 -14.02 -21.59 -16.84
CA TYR A 367 -14.77 -22.04 -18.01
C TYR A 367 -14.72 -20.99 -19.10
N LYS A 368 -14.26 -21.38 -20.28
CA LYS A 368 -14.28 -20.55 -21.50
C LYS A 368 -15.48 -20.98 -22.33
N PHE A 369 -16.50 -20.14 -22.42
CA PHE A 369 -17.67 -20.40 -23.26
C PHE A 369 -17.49 -19.90 -24.70
N SER A 370 -16.54 -18.94 -24.92
CA SER A 370 -16.08 -18.47 -26.24
C SER A 370 -14.59 -18.16 -26.23
N GLU A 371 -14.02 -17.75 -27.37
CA GLU A 371 -12.62 -17.30 -27.44
C GLU A 371 -12.36 -16.06 -26.58
N THR A 372 -13.35 -15.20 -26.47
CA THR A 372 -13.30 -13.90 -25.78
C THR A 372 -14.12 -13.87 -24.50
N GLY A 373 -14.82 -14.97 -24.17
CA GLY A 373 -15.70 -15.09 -23.01
C GLY A 373 -15.26 -16.16 -22.03
N GLN A 374 -15.25 -15.82 -20.73
CA GLN A 374 -14.89 -16.76 -19.66
C GLN A 374 -15.56 -16.42 -18.34
N LEU A 375 -15.78 -17.48 -17.55
CA LEU A 375 -16.10 -17.43 -16.13
C LEU A 375 -14.94 -18.03 -15.35
N ARG A 376 -14.53 -17.38 -14.27
CA ARG A 376 -13.55 -17.90 -13.32
C ARG A 376 -14.07 -17.76 -11.90
N LEU A 377 -13.99 -18.83 -11.15
CA LEU A 377 -14.27 -18.89 -9.72
C LEU A 377 -12.99 -19.31 -9.01
N ARG A 378 -12.64 -18.61 -7.95
CA ARG A 378 -11.49 -18.93 -7.11
C ARG A 378 -11.86 -18.88 -5.65
N TYR A 379 -11.40 -19.85 -4.92
CA TYR A 379 -11.43 -19.87 -3.46
C TYR A 379 -10.04 -20.18 -2.92
N ASN A 380 -9.64 -19.48 -1.87
CA ASN A 380 -8.50 -19.85 -1.06
C ASN A 380 -8.73 -19.55 0.41
N GLY A 381 -8.48 -20.54 1.26
CA GLY A 381 -8.38 -20.41 2.70
C GLY A 381 -6.93 -20.25 3.11
N ARG A 382 -6.67 -19.38 4.08
CA ARG A 382 -5.32 -19.13 4.60
C ARG A 382 -5.37 -18.84 6.09
N SER A 383 -4.49 -19.50 6.85
CA SER A 383 -4.18 -19.11 8.22
C SER A 383 -3.07 -18.05 8.24
N SER A 384 -3.16 -17.13 9.19
CA SER A 384 -2.13 -16.12 9.46
C SER A 384 -1.85 -16.09 10.95
N GLN A 385 -0.56 -16.11 11.29
CA GLN A 385 -0.11 -16.06 12.68
C GLN A 385 0.00 -14.60 13.16
N PRO A 386 -0.25 -14.33 14.46
CA PRO A 386 0.15 -13.07 15.07
C PRO A 386 1.66 -12.86 14.94
N SER A 387 2.11 -11.61 14.89
CA SER A 387 3.54 -11.31 15.00
C SER A 387 4.06 -11.78 16.36
N MET A 388 5.32 -12.19 16.43
CA MET A 388 5.90 -12.65 17.69
C MET A 388 5.95 -11.52 18.73
N THR A 389 6.22 -10.29 18.30
CA THR A 389 6.20 -9.09 19.16
C THR A 389 4.83 -8.86 19.79
N ASN A 390 3.74 -9.09 19.05
CA ASN A 390 2.40 -8.95 19.61
C ASN A 390 2.06 -9.99 20.68
N LEU A 391 2.82 -11.08 20.75
CA LEU A 391 2.64 -12.15 21.74
C LEU A 391 3.43 -11.91 23.02
N LEU A 392 4.27 -10.90 23.09
CA LEU A 392 5.00 -10.54 24.29
C LEU A 392 4.14 -9.62 25.16
N ASP A 393 4.14 -9.84 26.46
CA ASP A 393 3.53 -8.88 27.42
C ASP A 393 4.52 -7.73 27.68
N VAL A 394 4.70 -6.90 26.65
CA VAL A 394 5.62 -5.77 26.68
C VAL A 394 4.85 -4.50 26.34
N THR A 395 5.08 -3.46 27.12
CA THR A 395 4.55 -2.12 26.87
C THR A 395 5.60 -1.29 26.11
N ASP A 396 5.17 -0.57 25.09
CA ASP A 396 5.94 0.47 24.42
C ASP A 396 5.26 1.83 24.70
N ASP A 397 5.91 2.64 25.51
CA ASP A 397 5.50 3.98 25.95
C ASP A 397 6.42 5.08 25.39
N SER A 398 7.14 4.77 24.33
CA SER A 398 8.04 5.71 23.65
C SER A 398 7.32 6.95 23.08
N ASP A 399 6.02 6.87 22.90
CA ASP A 399 5.12 8.00 22.64
C ASP A 399 4.14 8.12 23.80
N PRO A 400 4.18 9.21 24.58
CA PRO A 400 3.39 9.35 25.82
C PRO A 400 1.88 9.41 25.60
N LEU A 401 1.44 9.75 24.38
CA LEU A 401 0.03 9.79 24.02
C LEU A 401 -0.45 8.50 23.33
N ASN A 402 0.46 7.64 22.86
CA ASN A 402 0.13 6.43 22.13
C ASN A 402 0.94 5.24 22.66
N ILE A 403 0.43 4.62 23.69
CA ILE A 403 1.04 3.43 24.29
C ILE A 403 0.58 2.18 23.56
N SER A 404 1.48 1.25 23.32
CA SER A 404 1.14 -0.06 22.77
C SER A 404 1.54 -1.19 23.70
N LYS A 405 0.68 -2.21 23.80
CA LYS A 405 0.88 -3.39 24.64
C LYS A 405 0.68 -4.67 23.82
N GLY A 406 1.51 -5.67 24.08
CA GLY A 406 1.34 -6.99 23.47
C GLY A 406 0.28 -7.84 24.18
N ASN A 407 -0.09 -8.96 23.55
CA ASN A 407 -1.08 -9.91 24.06
C ASN A 407 -0.64 -11.36 23.81
N PRO A 408 -0.15 -12.07 24.84
CA PRO A 408 0.25 -13.48 24.72
C PRO A 408 -0.89 -14.44 24.36
N GLY A 409 -2.14 -14.05 24.61
CA GLY A 409 -3.34 -14.84 24.34
C GLY A 409 -3.78 -14.88 22.88
N LEU A 410 -3.08 -14.23 21.96
CA LEU A 410 -3.48 -14.17 20.57
C LEU A 410 -3.46 -15.53 19.86
N LYS A 411 -4.56 -15.80 19.16
CA LYS A 411 -4.76 -16.99 18.33
C LYS A 411 -4.53 -16.67 16.84
N PRO A 412 -4.17 -17.66 16.03
CA PRO A 412 -4.13 -17.50 14.58
C PRO A 412 -5.46 -17.04 13.99
N SER A 413 -5.39 -16.20 12.98
CA SER A 413 -6.56 -15.82 12.18
C SER A 413 -6.70 -16.76 10.98
N TRP A 414 -7.96 -16.92 10.50
CA TRP A 414 -8.28 -17.69 9.31
C TRP A 414 -9.05 -16.82 8.33
N THR A 415 -8.49 -16.63 7.14
CA THR A 415 -9.11 -15.84 6.08
C THR A 415 -9.60 -16.72 4.94
N ASN A 416 -10.90 -16.61 4.64
CA ASN A 416 -11.54 -17.16 3.46
C ASN A 416 -11.63 -16.07 2.39
N ARG A 417 -11.12 -16.34 1.21
CA ARG A 417 -11.21 -15.42 0.07
C ARG A 417 -11.89 -16.10 -1.11
N MET A 418 -12.92 -15.47 -1.60
CA MET A 418 -13.69 -15.89 -2.79
C MET A 418 -13.56 -14.82 -3.87
N GLU A 419 -13.38 -15.25 -5.10
CA GLU A 419 -13.27 -14.36 -6.26
C GLU A 419 -14.09 -14.94 -7.41
N LEU A 420 -14.95 -14.11 -8.00
CA LEU A 420 -15.68 -14.39 -9.22
C LEU A 420 -15.21 -13.40 -10.27
N PHE A 421 -14.84 -13.89 -11.43
CA PHE A 421 -14.53 -13.09 -12.58
C PHE A 421 -15.25 -13.63 -13.81
N TYR A 422 -16.08 -12.80 -14.39
CA TYR A 422 -16.78 -13.07 -15.64
C TYR A 422 -16.42 -11.99 -16.64
N ASN A 423 -16.10 -12.36 -17.84
CA ASN A 423 -16.02 -11.42 -18.96
C ASN A 423 -16.52 -12.05 -20.23
N ASN A 424 -17.13 -11.24 -21.07
CA ASN A 424 -17.51 -11.56 -22.43
C ASN A 424 -17.26 -10.35 -23.32
N TYR A 425 -16.70 -10.59 -24.50
CA TYR A 425 -16.46 -9.54 -25.50
C TYR A 425 -16.92 -10.04 -26.87
N ILE A 426 -17.69 -9.25 -27.57
CA ILE A 426 -18.16 -9.49 -28.92
C ILE A 426 -17.39 -8.57 -29.86
N PRO A 427 -16.38 -9.09 -30.63
CA PRO A 427 -15.49 -8.25 -31.43
C PRO A 427 -16.21 -7.45 -32.49
N ASP A 428 -17.17 -8.06 -33.20
CA ASP A 428 -17.90 -7.43 -34.32
C ASP A 428 -18.71 -6.20 -33.83
N LEU A 429 -19.24 -6.24 -32.64
CA LEU A 429 -19.97 -5.14 -32.01
C LEU A 429 -19.10 -4.24 -31.15
N GLN A 430 -17.82 -4.59 -30.95
CA GLN A 430 -16.92 -3.97 -29.96
C GLN A 430 -17.62 -3.79 -28.59
N ARG A 431 -18.40 -4.82 -28.19
CA ARG A 431 -19.22 -4.81 -26.98
C ARG A 431 -18.68 -5.78 -25.96
N GLY A 432 -18.52 -5.31 -24.73
CA GLY A 432 -17.98 -6.12 -23.65
C GLY A 432 -18.71 -5.94 -22.33
N TRP A 433 -18.75 -7.03 -21.56
CA TRP A 433 -19.19 -7.05 -20.17
C TRP A 433 -18.11 -7.68 -19.31
N MET A 434 -17.92 -7.13 -18.14
CA MET A 434 -17.08 -7.72 -17.11
C MET A 434 -17.77 -7.60 -15.75
N VAL A 435 -17.79 -8.71 -15.05
CA VAL A 435 -18.17 -8.77 -13.63
C VAL A 435 -16.98 -9.27 -12.85
N HIS A 436 -16.54 -8.52 -11.87
CA HIS A 436 -15.51 -8.94 -10.94
C HIS A 436 -16.01 -8.74 -9.53
N ALA A 437 -16.17 -9.83 -8.79
CA ALA A 437 -16.56 -9.78 -7.38
C ALA A 437 -15.53 -10.51 -6.53
N ASN A 438 -15.24 -9.98 -5.38
CA ASN A 438 -14.46 -10.67 -4.37
C ASN A 438 -15.07 -10.45 -2.98
N MET A 439 -14.91 -11.45 -2.14
CA MET A 439 -15.31 -11.43 -0.73
C MET A 439 -14.17 -12.00 0.11
N SER A 440 -13.89 -11.33 1.20
CA SER A 440 -12.92 -11.77 2.20
C SER A 440 -13.57 -11.77 3.57
N MET A 441 -13.47 -12.89 4.29
CA MET A 441 -14.00 -13.07 5.64
C MET A 441 -12.90 -13.62 6.52
N THR A 442 -12.64 -12.98 7.66
CA THR A 442 -11.57 -13.38 8.57
C THR A 442 -12.15 -13.77 9.93
N ASN A 443 -11.99 -15.03 10.28
CA ASN A 443 -12.28 -15.54 11.61
C ASN A 443 -11.07 -15.34 12.53
N ASN A 444 -11.30 -15.08 13.80
CA ASN A 444 -10.26 -14.69 14.76
C ASN A 444 -9.35 -13.58 14.22
N SER A 445 -9.94 -12.60 13.54
CA SER A 445 -9.20 -11.44 13.05
C SER A 445 -8.45 -10.79 14.20
N ILE A 446 -7.19 -10.43 13.98
CA ILE A 446 -6.44 -9.65 14.95
C ILE A 446 -6.78 -8.19 14.70
N SER A 447 -7.51 -7.61 15.63
CA SER A 447 -7.93 -6.21 15.64
C SER A 447 -7.31 -5.50 16.84
N THR A 448 -7.31 -4.18 16.83
CA THR A 448 -6.79 -3.38 17.93
C THR A 448 -7.91 -3.07 18.92
N ALA A 449 -7.69 -3.37 20.19
CA ALA A 449 -8.45 -2.78 21.27
C ALA A 449 -7.83 -1.42 21.61
N VAL A 450 -8.67 -0.40 21.75
CA VAL A 450 -8.26 0.97 22.07
C VAL A 450 -8.90 1.36 23.38
N LEU A 451 -8.05 1.71 24.35
CA LEU A 451 -8.45 2.35 25.59
C LEU A 451 -8.06 3.82 25.52
N TYR A 452 -9.01 4.67 25.77
CA TYR A 452 -8.83 6.11 25.75
C TYR A 452 -8.98 6.67 27.17
N ASP A 453 -7.94 7.36 27.66
CA ASP A 453 -7.97 8.09 28.91
C ASP A 453 -8.42 9.53 28.65
N GLU A 454 -9.64 9.86 29.12
CA GLU A 454 -10.25 11.17 28.90
C GLU A 454 -9.51 12.32 29.62
N ALA A 455 -8.77 12.01 30.68
CA ALA A 455 -8.07 13.04 31.48
C ALA A 455 -6.76 13.50 30.81
N SER A 456 -6.04 12.59 30.17
CA SER A 456 -4.76 12.88 29.51
C SER A 456 -4.85 12.95 27.97
N GLY A 457 -5.92 12.38 27.40
CA GLY A 457 -6.04 12.16 25.97
C GLY A 457 -5.14 11.01 25.47
N ARG A 458 -4.59 10.20 26.38
CA ARG A 458 -3.72 9.07 26.09
C ARG A 458 -4.52 7.91 25.51
N ARG A 459 -3.92 7.23 24.54
CA ARG A 459 -4.48 6.02 23.91
C ARG A 459 -3.57 4.82 24.22
N THR A 460 -4.12 3.80 24.87
CA THR A 460 -3.45 2.52 25.02
C THR A 460 -4.05 1.53 24.05
N THR A 461 -3.22 0.90 23.22
CA THR A 461 -3.63 -0.03 22.19
C THR A 461 -3.10 -1.43 22.47
N MET A 462 -3.93 -2.46 22.23
CA MET A 462 -3.55 -3.85 22.38
C MET A 462 -4.17 -4.70 21.26
N PRO A 463 -3.41 -5.61 20.60
CA PRO A 463 -3.97 -6.52 19.62
C PRO A 463 -4.84 -7.59 20.30
N MET A 464 -6.03 -7.84 19.74
CA MET A 464 -6.98 -8.84 20.23
C MET A 464 -7.64 -9.62 19.09
N ASN A 465 -8.02 -10.87 19.35
CA ASN A 465 -8.80 -11.63 18.40
C ASN A 465 -10.28 -11.24 18.46
N ILE A 466 -10.88 -11.03 17.30
CA ILE A 466 -12.29 -10.70 17.16
C ILE A 466 -12.89 -11.35 15.93
N ASN A 467 -14.18 -11.69 16.00
CA ASN A 467 -14.94 -12.23 14.88
C ASN A 467 -15.93 -11.19 14.35
N GLY A 468 -16.16 -11.24 13.03
CA GLY A 468 -17.13 -10.39 12.37
C GLY A 468 -16.52 -9.54 11.24
N ASN A 469 -15.21 -9.50 11.10
CA ASN A 469 -14.54 -8.76 10.03
C ASN A 469 -14.73 -9.45 8.67
N TRP A 470 -15.40 -8.77 7.75
CA TRP A 470 -15.54 -9.20 6.37
C TRP A 470 -15.74 -8.01 5.43
N ASN A 471 -15.33 -8.18 4.20
CA ASN A 471 -15.57 -7.22 3.15
C ASN A 471 -15.94 -7.89 1.83
N ALA A 472 -16.72 -7.20 1.04
CA ALA A 472 -17.09 -7.60 -0.31
C ALA A 472 -16.91 -6.42 -1.26
N TRP A 473 -16.47 -6.72 -2.48
CA TRP A 473 -16.36 -5.74 -3.55
C TRP A 473 -16.87 -6.34 -4.85
N THR A 474 -17.64 -5.57 -5.60
CA THR A 474 -18.12 -5.93 -6.93
C THR A 474 -17.89 -4.79 -7.90
N GLY A 475 -17.35 -5.09 -9.06
CA GLY A 475 -17.21 -4.19 -10.20
C GLY A 475 -17.96 -4.75 -11.41
N LEU A 476 -18.81 -3.93 -12.00
CA LEU A 476 -19.58 -4.21 -13.21
C LEU A 476 -19.10 -3.24 -14.29
N MET A 477 -18.62 -3.77 -15.42
CA MET A 477 -18.19 -2.96 -16.55
C MET A 477 -19.02 -3.33 -17.76
N PHE A 478 -19.46 -2.32 -18.48
CA PHE A 478 -20.05 -2.47 -19.79
C PHE A 478 -19.43 -1.46 -20.74
N ASN A 479 -19.11 -1.91 -21.95
CA ASN A 479 -18.69 -1.03 -23.03
C ASN A 479 -19.31 -1.47 -24.34
N THR A 480 -19.62 -0.52 -25.23
CA THR A 480 -20.12 -0.79 -26.56
C THR A 480 -19.76 0.34 -27.52
N ALA A 481 -19.43 -0.03 -28.75
CA ALA A 481 -19.40 0.90 -29.87
C ALA A 481 -20.78 0.99 -30.53
N MET A 482 -21.14 2.14 -31.06
CA MET A 482 -22.41 2.43 -31.69
C MET A 482 -22.21 3.09 -33.07
N GLY A 483 -23.21 2.90 -33.93
CA GLY A 483 -23.20 3.36 -35.33
C GLY A 483 -22.43 2.41 -36.25
N GLU A 484 -22.69 2.47 -37.58
CA GLU A 484 -22.04 1.62 -38.58
C GLU A 484 -20.52 1.78 -38.61
N LYS A 485 -20.03 3.00 -38.48
CA LYS A 485 -18.60 3.34 -38.44
C LYS A 485 -17.96 3.20 -37.08
N LYS A 486 -18.75 2.83 -36.01
CA LYS A 486 -18.30 2.65 -34.64
C LYS A 486 -17.57 3.86 -34.06
N TYR A 487 -17.97 5.07 -34.49
CA TYR A 487 -17.36 6.31 -34.00
C TYR A 487 -17.76 6.67 -32.59
N PHE A 488 -18.92 6.20 -32.13
CA PHE A 488 -19.39 6.44 -30.77
C PHE A 488 -19.05 5.28 -29.87
N ASN A 489 -18.51 5.57 -28.69
CA ASN A 489 -18.20 4.61 -27.65
C ASN A 489 -18.90 5.00 -26.36
N PHE A 490 -19.64 4.06 -25.80
CA PHE A 490 -20.22 4.16 -24.47
C PHE A 490 -19.50 3.20 -23.53
N PHE A 491 -19.16 3.71 -22.33
CA PHE A 491 -18.52 2.92 -21.29
C PHE A 491 -19.14 3.27 -19.94
N THR A 492 -19.48 2.26 -19.14
CA THR A 492 -19.90 2.43 -17.76
C THR A 492 -19.18 1.44 -16.85
N PHE A 493 -18.89 1.87 -15.64
CA PHE A 493 -18.25 1.06 -14.61
C PHE A 493 -18.86 1.37 -13.25
N THR A 494 -19.69 0.44 -12.77
CA THR A 494 -20.33 0.47 -11.46
C THR A 494 -19.48 -0.30 -10.47
N THR A 495 -19.24 0.26 -9.30
CA THR A 495 -18.55 -0.39 -8.20
C THR A 495 -19.43 -0.40 -6.95
N PHE A 496 -19.45 -1.50 -6.27
CA PHE A 496 -20.04 -1.64 -4.94
C PHE A 496 -19.02 -2.23 -3.99
N ARG A 497 -18.81 -1.58 -2.86
CA ARG A 497 -17.96 -2.08 -1.78
C ARG A 497 -18.76 -2.06 -0.48
N TYR A 498 -18.63 -3.12 0.28
CA TYR A 498 -19.16 -3.22 1.64
C TYR A 498 -18.08 -3.74 2.57
N ALA A 499 -17.95 -3.15 3.75
CA ALA A 499 -17.08 -3.64 4.81
C ALA A 499 -17.84 -3.64 6.15
N ASN A 500 -17.62 -4.69 6.90
CA ASN A 500 -18.03 -4.82 8.30
C ASN A 500 -16.74 -4.92 9.13
N ASP A 501 -16.34 -3.81 9.71
CA ASP A 501 -15.12 -3.70 10.49
C ASP A 501 -15.48 -3.74 11.98
N VAL A 502 -14.83 -4.63 12.71
CA VAL A 502 -15.10 -4.88 14.12
C VAL A 502 -13.83 -4.67 14.94
N GLY A 503 -13.93 -3.93 16.00
CA GLY A 503 -12.86 -3.66 16.96
C GLY A 503 -13.39 -3.60 18.37
N TYR A 504 -12.50 -3.31 19.30
CA TYR A 504 -12.85 -3.04 20.70
C TYR A 504 -12.47 -1.61 21.05
N ILE A 505 -13.36 -0.92 21.76
CA ILE A 505 -13.12 0.44 22.25
C ILE A 505 -13.59 0.55 23.69
N SER A 506 -12.86 1.29 24.49
CA SER A 506 -13.26 1.69 25.83
C SER A 506 -12.82 3.12 26.08
N SER A 507 -13.64 3.88 26.79
CA SER A 507 -13.27 5.19 27.32
C SER A 507 -13.53 5.22 28.82
N GLY A 508 -12.72 5.97 29.54
CA GLY A 508 -12.89 6.17 30.98
C GLY A 508 -11.82 7.07 31.56
N SER A 509 -12.12 7.72 32.65
CA SER A 509 -11.13 8.48 33.42
C SER A 509 -10.30 7.54 34.28
N GLN A 510 -8.98 7.72 34.27
CA GLN A 510 -7.99 6.98 35.07
C GLN A 510 -7.72 5.53 34.63
N ILE A 511 -7.37 5.34 33.36
CA ILE A 511 -6.80 4.06 32.92
C ILE A 511 -5.34 4.00 33.41
N ASN A 512 -5.08 3.11 34.36
CA ASN A 512 -3.75 2.94 34.97
C ASN A 512 -2.80 2.27 33.96
N ASP A 513 -1.52 2.67 33.94
CA ASP A 513 -0.49 2.13 33.03
C ASP A 513 -0.25 0.61 33.18
N ASN A 514 -0.68 0.03 34.32
CA ASN A 514 -0.56 -1.39 34.64
C ASN A 514 -1.78 -2.24 34.27
N VAL A 515 -2.66 -1.77 33.36
CA VAL A 515 -3.84 -2.52 32.93
C VAL A 515 -3.43 -3.84 32.28
N THR A 516 -3.95 -4.96 32.81
CA THR A 516 -3.71 -6.30 32.25
C THR A 516 -4.56 -6.55 31.02
N SER A 517 -4.16 -7.56 30.20
CA SER A 517 -4.94 -7.98 29.01
C SER A 517 -6.39 -8.31 29.36
N ASP A 518 -6.63 -9.00 30.47
CA ASP A 518 -7.97 -9.37 30.91
C ASP A 518 -8.80 -8.16 31.35
N GLN A 519 -8.18 -7.16 31.96
CA GLN A 519 -8.85 -5.90 32.31
C GLN A 519 -9.24 -5.12 31.06
N ILE A 520 -8.37 -5.08 30.04
CA ILE A 520 -8.69 -4.45 28.76
C ILE A 520 -9.90 -5.13 28.12
N VAL A 521 -9.95 -6.47 28.10
CA VAL A 521 -11.10 -7.24 27.58
C VAL A 521 -12.39 -6.87 28.32
N ASN A 522 -12.35 -6.81 29.65
CA ASN A 522 -13.52 -6.56 30.49
C ASN A 522 -14.02 -5.11 30.38
N LEU A 523 -13.13 -4.16 30.15
CA LEU A 523 -13.48 -2.73 30.00
C LEU A 523 -13.91 -2.39 28.57
N SER A 524 -13.54 -3.20 27.56
CA SER A 524 -13.77 -2.89 26.18
C SER A 524 -15.14 -3.33 25.68
N GLN A 525 -15.81 -2.45 24.96
CA GLN A 525 -17.02 -2.76 24.23
C GLN A 525 -16.71 -3.07 22.78
N LYS A 526 -17.45 -4.01 22.18
CA LYS A 526 -17.33 -4.34 20.78
C LYS A 526 -17.93 -3.22 19.95
N SER A 527 -17.13 -2.57 19.15
CA SER A 527 -17.53 -1.56 18.18
C SER A 527 -17.61 -2.16 16.78
N THR A 528 -18.67 -1.89 16.06
CA THR A 528 -18.88 -2.37 14.70
C THR A 528 -19.18 -1.19 13.76
N THR A 529 -18.31 -1.02 12.76
CA THR A 529 -18.53 -0.06 11.68
C THR A 529 -18.95 -0.80 10.41
N LYS A 530 -20.14 -0.49 9.93
CA LYS A 530 -20.66 -0.95 8.64
C LYS A 530 -20.50 0.17 7.63
N SER A 531 -19.70 -0.05 6.60
CA SER A 531 -19.51 0.92 5.54
C SER A 531 -19.90 0.36 4.18
N SER A 532 -20.57 1.15 3.38
CA SER A 532 -20.87 0.88 1.98
C SER A 532 -20.39 2.02 1.11
N ASN A 533 -19.84 1.68 -0.05
CA ASN A 533 -19.40 2.63 -1.04
C ASN A 533 -19.96 2.22 -2.40
N VAL A 534 -20.66 3.12 -3.05
CA VAL A 534 -21.24 2.91 -4.38
C VAL A 534 -20.63 3.95 -5.32
N GLY A 535 -19.95 3.48 -6.36
CA GLY A 535 -19.35 4.32 -7.38
C GLY A 535 -19.90 4.01 -8.76
N GLU A 536 -20.15 5.04 -9.54
CA GLU A 536 -20.54 4.92 -10.94
C GLU A 536 -19.67 5.85 -11.79
N ARG A 537 -19.15 5.31 -12.89
CA ARG A 537 -18.44 6.07 -13.91
C ARG A 537 -19.07 5.85 -15.26
N VAL A 538 -19.39 6.91 -15.94
CA VAL A 538 -19.94 6.90 -17.31
C VAL A 538 -19.05 7.72 -18.23
N ASN A 539 -18.70 7.18 -19.39
CA ASN A 539 -18.00 7.90 -20.45
C ASN A 539 -18.73 7.69 -21.78
N PHE A 540 -18.90 8.77 -22.48
CA PHE A 540 -19.44 8.76 -23.84
C PHE A 540 -18.46 9.51 -24.75
N ASN A 541 -17.89 8.83 -25.74
CA ASN A 541 -16.89 9.39 -26.63
C ASN A 541 -17.32 9.24 -28.08
N PHE A 542 -17.16 10.31 -28.84
CA PHE A 542 -17.15 10.31 -30.29
C PHE A 542 -15.69 10.40 -30.75
N ARG A 543 -15.28 9.52 -31.67
CA ARG A 543 -13.92 9.52 -32.20
C ARG A 543 -13.93 9.22 -33.70
N ASN A 544 -13.23 10.06 -34.44
CA ASN A 544 -12.87 9.83 -35.83
C ASN A 544 -11.36 10.06 -36.04
N ASP A 545 -10.89 10.09 -37.28
CA ASP A 545 -9.46 10.25 -37.61
C ASP A 545 -8.91 11.65 -37.25
N LEU A 546 -9.76 12.69 -37.23
CA LEU A 546 -9.38 14.08 -37.04
C LEU A 546 -9.56 14.53 -35.57
N PHE A 547 -10.64 14.13 -34.93
CA PHE A 547 -10.93 14.59 -33.57
C PHE A 547 -11.64 13.53 -32.74
N GLU A 548 -11.44 13.66 -31.45
CA GLU A 548 -12.15 12.94 -30.40
C GLU A 548 -12.81 13.93 -29.44
N VAL A 549 -14.09 13.73 -29.17
CA VAL A 549 -14.87 14.51 -28.20
C VAL A 549 -15.49 13.53 -27.21
N GLY A 550 -15.30 13.77 -25.92
CA GLY A 550 -15.82 12.94 -24.86
C GLY A 550 -16.55 13.73 -23.79
N VAL A 551 -17.56 13.11 -23.21
CA VAL A 551 -18.21 13.55 -21.97
C VAL A 551 -18.07 12.44 -20.95
N ASN A 552 -17.73 12.81 -19.73
CA ASN A 552 -17.56 11.86 -18.63
C ASN A 552 -18.28 12.36 -17.38
N GLY A 553 -18.73 11.40 -16.60
CA GLY A 553 -19.31 11.62 -15.28
C GLY A 553 -18.88 10.53 -14.32
N ASN A 554 -18.67 10.90 -13.08
CA ASN A 554 -18.34 9.97 -11.99
C ASN A 554 -19.07 10.44 -10.73
N ILE A 555 -19.67 9.49 -10.02
CA ILE A 555 -20.22 9.71 -8.68
C ILE A 555 -19.74 8.61 -7.75
N ASN A 556 -19.41 8.97 -6.54
CA ASN A 556 -19.05 8.08 -5.47
C ASN A 556 -19.79 8.47 -4.19
N TYR A 557 -20.61 7.59 -3.70
CA TYR A 557 -21.35 7.73 -2.45
C TYR A 557 -20.79 6.79 -1.40
N GLN A 558 -20.49 7.32 -0.23
CA GLN A 558 -20.00 6.56 0.91
C GLN A 558 -20.96 6.74 2.08
N HIS A 559 -21.43 5.62 2.61
CA HIS A 559 -22.29 5.53 3.77
C HIS A 559 -21.61 4.72 4.85
N ALA A 560 -21.56 5.24 6.08
CA ALA A 560 -20.99 4.54 7.23
C ALA A 560 -21.87 4.69 8.46
N ARG A 561 -21.93 3.62 9.24
CA ARG A 561 -22.62 3.58 10.53
C ARG A 561 -21.79 2.80 11.53
N ASN A 562 -21.56 3.38 12.68
CA ASN A 562 -20.92 2.76 13.82
C ASN A 562 -21.98 2.57 14.93
N ASP A 563 -21.91 1.45 15.65
CA ASP A 563 -22.89 1.07 16.65
C ASP A 563 -22.66 1.71 18.04
N LEU A 564 -21.46 2.21 18.30
CA LEU A 564 -21.09 2.87 19.56
C LEU A 564 -20.76 4.35 19.41
N GLN A 565 -20.32 4.78 18.24
CA GLN A 565 -19.83 6.14 17.99
C GLN A 565 -20.74 6.79 16.94
N GLU A 566 -21.78 7.49 17.38
CA GLU A 566 -22.73 8.16 16.48
C GLU A 566 -22.06 9.25 15.63
N ASN A 567 -21.02 9.89 16.13
CA ASN A 567 -20.22 10.88 15.41
C ASN A 567 -19.46 10.29 14.21
N ALA A 568 -19.27 8.98 14.17
CA ALA A 568 -18.71 8.28 13.01
C ALA A 568 -19.75 8.02 11.90
N ASN A 569 -21.03 8.25 12.17
CA ASN A 569 -22.11 8.06 11.20
C ASN A 569 -22.09 9.18 10.17
N LEU A 570 -21.87 8.83 8.92
CA LEU A 570 -21.65 9.83 7.90
C LEU A 570 -22.08 9.37 6.51
N ASP A 571 -22.59 10.33 5.75
CA ASP A 571 -22.92 10.20 4.35
C ASP A 571 -22.13 11.23 3.54
N THR A 572 -21.21 10.76 2.69
CA THR A 572 -20.44 11.65 1.82
C THR A 572 -20.67 11.36 0.36
N TYR A 573 -20.65 12.41 -0.44
CA TYR A 573 -20.78 12.36 -1.89
C TYR A 573 -19.57 13.02 -2.52
N SER A 574 -18.95 12.38 -3.47
CA SER A 574 -18.03 13.00 -4.41
C SER A 574 -18.53 12.74 -5.82
N PHE A 575 -18.66 13.77 -6.61
CA PHE A 575 -19.09 13.64 -7.99
C PHE A 575 -18.30 14.57 -8.89
N SER A 576 -18.08 14.13 -10.10
CA SER A 576 -17.42 14.92 -11.12
C SER A 576 -18.08 14.72 -12.48
N TYR A 577 -18.11 15.76 -13.27
CA TYR A 577 -18.56 15.71 -14.66
C TYR A 577 -17.68 16.65 -15.50
N GLY A 578 -17.50 16.30 -16.77
CA GLY A 578 -16.63 17.08 -17.62
C GLY A 578 -16.62 16.61 -19.06
N GLY A 579 -15.82 17.31 -19.85
CA GLY A 579 -15.62 16.98 -21.25
C GLY A 579 -14.15 17.02 -21.64
N ASN A 580 -13.81 16.29 -22.67
CA ASN A 580 -12.50 16.32 -23.31
C ASN A 580 -12.63 16.48 -24.83
N VAL A 581 -11.69 17.20 -25.40
CA VAL A 581 -11.56 17.38 -26.84
C VAL A 581 -10.10 17.11 -27.22
N GLN A 582 -9.90 16.31 -28.25
CA GLN A 582 -8.60 16.13 -28.89
C GLN A 582 -8.73 16.36 -30.39
N VAL A 583 -7.83 17.15 -30.96
CA VAL A 583 -7.77 17.42 -32.41
C VAL A 583 -6.40 16.97 -32.92
N ASN A 584 -6.39 16.11 -33.92
CA ASN A 584 -5.19 15.64 -34.61
C ASN A 584 -5.05 16.39 -35.94
N MET A 585 -4.01 17.20 -36.04
CA MET A 585 -3.76 18.04 -37.23
C MET A 585 -2.89 17.30 -38.25
N PRO A 586 -3.04 17.61 -39.56
CA PRO A 586 -2.34 16.88 -40.63
C PRO A 586 -0.82 16.89 -40.56
N TRP A 587 -0.21 17.91 -39.90
CA TRP A 587 1.26 18.05 -39.75
C TRP A 587 1.81 17.36 -38.48
N ASN A 588 1.17 16.30 -38.01
CA ASN A 588 1.56 15.53 -36.81
C ASN A 588 1.56 16.35 -35.54
N MET A 589 0.75 17.37 -35.47
CA MET A 589 0.48 18.12 -34.23
C MET A 589 -0.85 17.66 -33.66
N SER A 590 -0.93 17.58 -32.32
CA SER A 590 -2.20 17.30 -31.62
C SER A 590 -2.41 18.27 -30.47
N LEU A 591 -3.63 18.77 -30.38
CA LEU A 591 -4.12 19.55 -29.24
C LEU A 591 -5.13 18.71 -28.47
N ALA A 592 -4.90 18.54 -27.19
CA ALA A 592 -5.85 17.89 -26.30
C ALA A 592 -6.17 18.80 -25.11
N THR A 593 -7.43 18.86 -24.73
CA THR A 593 -7.88 19.63 -23.58
C THR A 593 -9.02 18.91 -22.87
N ASN A 594 -9.06 19.02 -21.56
CA ASN A 594 -10.18 18.55 -20.76
C ASN A 594 -10.52 19.56 -19.66
N ILE A 595 -11.81 19.72 -19.43
CA ILE A 595 -12.36 20.56 -18.37
C ILE A 595 -13.40 19.75 -17.60
N GLY A 596 -13.39 19.84 -16.29
CA GLY A 596 -14.34 19.10 -15.45
C GLY A 596 -14.52 19.74 -14.08
N GLN A 597 -15.76 19.71 -13.62
CA GLN A 597 -16.13 20.08 -12.27
C GLN A 597 -16.01 18.85 -11.35
N SER A 598 -15.35 19.02 -10.20
CA SER A 598 -15.29 18.03 -9.12
C SER A 598 -15.87 18.65 -7.85
N SER A 599 -16.80 17.95 -7.22
CA SER A 599 -17.50 18.44 -6.04
C SER A 599 -17.49 17.39 -4.93
N ARG A 600 -17.37 17.84 -3.68
CA ARG A 600 -17.44 17.01 -2.46
C ARG A 600 -18.46 17.60 -1.51
N ARG A 601 -19.22 16.71 -0.84
CA ARG A 601 -20.29 17.07 0.10
C ARG A 601 -20.34 16.05 1.25
N GLY A 602 -20.86 16.48 2.40
CA GLY A 602 -21.11 15.67 3.57
C GLY A 602 -19.92 15.55 4.51
N TYR A 603 -18.94 16.45 4.42
CA TYR A 603 -17.86 16.58 5.40
C TYR A 603 -18.27 17.56 6.51
N ASP A 604 -17.88 17.26 7.76
CA ASP A 604 -18.18 18.14 8.92
C ASP A 604 -17.38 19.43 8.85
N ASP A 605 -16.13 19.36 8.42
CA ASP A 605 -15.34 20.54 8.10
C ASP A 605 -15.85 21.16 6.78
N ALA A 606 -16.40 22.34 6.88
CA ALA A 606 -16.95 23.07 5.73
C ALA A 606 -15.91 23.31 4.62
N SER A 607 -14.63 23.47 4.97
CA SER A 607 -13.54 23.69 4.02
C SER A 607 -13.28 22.44 3.14
N MET A 608 -13.72 21.28 3.56
CA MET A 608 -13.60 20.00 2.81
C MET A 608 -14.78 19.78 1.86
N ASN A 609 -15.87 20.56 1.94
CA ASN A 609 -16.99 20.54 1.01
C ASN A 609 -16.69 21.46 -0.19
N THR A 610 -15.89 20.98 -1.13
CA THR A 610 -15.28 21.75 -2.21
C THR A 610 -16.04 21.65 -3.53
N ASP A 611 -15.89 22.68 -4.36
CA ASP A 611 -16.24 22.72 -5.77
C ASP A 611 -15.00 23.15 -6.55
N GLU A 612 -14.49 22.30 -7.43
CA GLU A 612 -13.22 22.48 -8.12
C GLU A 612 -13.43 22.37 -9.64
N LEU A 613 -13.18 23.43 -10.37
CA LEU A 613 -13.20 23.43 -11.83
C LEU A 613 -11.78 23.23 -12.36
N ILE A 614 -11.46 22.01 -12.76
CA ILE A 614 -10.11 21.64 -13.21
C ILE A 614 -10.04 21.67 -14.72
N TRP A 615 -9.13 22.49 -15.26
CA TRP A 615 -8.88 22.59 -16.68
C TRP A 615 -7.43 22.25 -17.00
N ASN A 616 -7.24 21.29 -17.94
CA ASN A 616 -5.91 20.88 -18.41
C ASN A 616 -5.84 21.02 -19.94
N ALA A 617 -4.65 21.33 -20.46
CA ALA A 617 -4.38 21.42 -21.88
C ALA A 617 -3.03 20.79 -22.24
N GLN A 618 -2.94 20.21 -23.44
CA GLN A 618 -1.72 19.63 -23.97
C GLN A 618 -1.58 19.94 -25.43
N LEU A 619 -0.40 20.40 -25.84
CA LEU A 619 0.00 20.55 -27.23
C LEU A 619 1.18 19.60 -27.49
N SER A 620 1.07 18.78 -28.53
CA SER A 620 2.13 17.84 -28.89
C SER A 620 2.47 17.96 -30.35
N GLN A 621 3.77 17.96 -30.68
CA GLN A 621 4.29 17.96 -32.04
C GLN A 621 5.23 16.77 -32.23
N SER A 622 4.91 15.92 -33.20
CA SER A 622 5.80 14.83 -33.62
C SER A 622 6.54 15.22 -34.91
N PHE A 623 7.82 14.91 -34.96
CA PHE A 623 8.70 15.24 -36.07
C PHE A 623 9.78 14.16 -36.26
N LEU A 624 10.63 14.31 -37.28
CA LEU A 624 11.57 13.34 -37.78
C LEU A 624 10.87 12.16 -38.51
N LYS A 625 11.67 11.40 -39.27
CA LYS A 625 11.20 10.26 -40.06
C LYS A 625 10.53 9.20 -39.18
N GLY A 626 9.30 8.86 -39.46
CA GLY A 626 8.52 7.88 -38.69
C GLY A 626 8.09 8.41 -37.30
N ASN A 627 7.96 9.72 -37.15
CA ASN A 627 7.59 10.35 -35.85
C ASN A 627 8.51 9.91 -34.69
N ALA A 628 9.83 9.86 -35.01
CA ALA A 628 10.81 9.38 -34.04
C ALA A 628 10.99 10.31 -32.83
N ALA A 629 10.72 11.61 -32.99
CA ALA A 629 10.78 12.58 -31.91
C ALA A 629 9.40 13.23 -31.69
N THR A 630 9.05 13.45 -30.42
CA THR A 630 7.84 14.17 -30.03
C THR A 630 8.17 15.13 -28.91
N VAL A 631 7.74 16.38 -29.03
CA VAL A 631 7.74 17.38 -27.98
C VAL A 631 6.31 17.60 -27.56
N SER A 632 6.04 17.61 -26.25
CA SER A 632 4.72 17.92 -25.70
C SER A 632 4.83 18.96 -24.60
N LEU A 633 3.99 19.97 -24.66
CA LEU A 633 3.76 20.96 -23.62
C LEU A 633 2.44 20.60 -22.96
N GLN A 634 2.46 20.35 -21.65
CA GLN A 634 1.28 19.99 -20.87
C GLN A 634 1.09 21.03 -19.77
N TRP A 635 -0.10 21.56 -19.65
CA TRP A 635 -0.49 22.47 -18.57
C TRP A 635 -1.62 21.83 -17.76
N TYR A 636 -1.36 21.56 -16.51
CA TYR A 636 -2.28 20.96 -15.57
C TYR A 636 -2.88 22.01 -14.66
N ASP A 637 -4.19 21.85 -14.36
CA ASP A 637 -4.97 22.69 -13.45
C ASP A 637 -4.72 24.20 -13.70
N ILE A 638 -5.08 24.65 -14.89
CA ILE A 638 -4.87 26.04 -15.36
C ILE A 638 -5.55 27.04 -14.41
N LEU A 639 -6.67 26.65 -13.80
CA LEU A 639 -7.47 27.49 -12.90
C LEU A 639 -6.99 27.49 -11.45
N ARG A 640 -6.12 26.53 -11.07
CA ARG A 640 -5.52 26.38 -9.73
C ARG A 640 -6.54 26.06 -8.63
N GLU A 641 -7.59 25.32 -8.95
CA GLU A 641 -8.67 25.00 -8.01
C GLU A 641 -8.56 23.61 -7.37
N ARG A 642 -7.57 22.81 -7.75
CA ARG A 642 -7.42 21.45 -7.25
C ARG A 642 -7.09 21.40 -5.77
N SER A 643 -7.82 20.58 -5.00
CA SER A 643 -7.48 20.19 -3.62
C SER A 643 -7.26 18.69 -3.50
N ASN A 644 -6.67 18.27 -2.39
CA ASN A 644 -6.42 16.84 -2.10
C ASN A 644 -6.95 16.50 -0.72
N ILE A 645 -8.17 15.94 -0.69
CA ILE A 645 -8.89 15.57 0.53
C ILE A 645 -9.15 14.07 0.48
N SER A 646 -8.90 13.39 1.60
CA SER A 646 -9.16 11.97 1.77
C SER A 646 -9.86 11.69 3.09
N ARG A 647 -10.69 10.63 3.12
CA ARG A 647 -11.34 10.11 4.32
C ARG A 647 -10.97 8.66 4.50
N SER A 648 -10.61 8.28 5.73
CA SER A 648 -10.46 6.89 6.14
C SER A 648 -11.41 6.56 7.29
N LEU A 649 -11.91 5.32 7.27
CA LEU A 649 -12.84 4.78 8.25
C LEU A 649 -12.34 3.45 8.77
N SER A 650 -12.39 3.27 10.08
CA SER A 650 -12.09 2.00 10.76
C SER A 650 -13.15 1.70 11.81
N ALA A 651 -13.05 0.57 12.50
CA ALA A 651 -13.95 0.22 13.60
C ALA A 651 -13.85 1.17 14.81
N THR A 652 -12.74 1.90 14.93
CA THR A 652 -12.43 2.69 16.12
C THR A 652 -12.16 4.16 15.83
N GLN A 653 -12.10 4.56 14.56
CA GLN A 653 -11.73 5.93 14.21
C GLN A 653 -12.18 6.31 12.79
N ARG A 654 -12.71 7.51 12.62
CA ARG A 654 -12.84 8.23 11.35
C ARG A 654 -11.77 9.31 11.27
N THR A 655 -11.18 9.48 10.11
CA THR A 655 -10.15 10.49 9.87
C THR A 655 -10.36 11.17 8.54
N ASP A 656 -10.43 12.48 8.55
CA ASP A 656 -10.48 13.35 7.36
C ASP A 656 -9.16 14.10 7.24
N THR A 657 -8.51 13.99 6.10
CA THR A 657 -7.20 14.59 5.87
C THR A 657 -7.23 15.47 4.63
N TRP A 658 -6.82 16.71 4.80
CA TRP A 658 -6.44 17.59 3.71
C TRP A 658 -4.93 17.57 3.55
N THR A 659 -4.46 17.57 2.30
CA THR A 659 -3.02 17.60 1.99
C THR A 659 -2.76 18.60 0.88
N ASN A 660 -1.67 19.35 0.95
CA ASN A 660 -1.28 20.26 -0.13
C ASN A 660 -1.13 19.50 -1.45
N ALA A 661 -1.51 20.12 -2.54
CA ALA A 661 -1.38 19.58 -3.89
C ALA A 661 -0.63 20.59 -4.77
N ILE A 662 -0.04 20.07 -5.84
CA ILE A 662 0.44 20.94 -6.92
C ILE A 662 -0.80 21.44 -7.65
N ASN A 663 -1.16 22.70 -7.46
CA ASN A 663 -2.38 23.25 -8.00
C ASN A 663 -2.27 23.48 -9.51
N SER A 664 -1.17 24.07 -9.98
CA SER A 664 -0.99 24.32 -11.41
C SER A 664 0.49 24.18 -11.77
N TYR A 665 0.75 23.44 -12.85
CA TYR A 665 2.12 23.27 -13.34
C TYR A 665 2.15 23.01 -14.83
N VAL A 666 3.29 23.34 -15.42
CA VAL A 666 3.59 23.11 -16.83
C VAL A 666 4.70 22.05 -16.93
N LEU A 667 4.49 21.07 -17.79
CA LEU A 667 5.50 20.06 -18.11
C LEU A 667 5.88 20.12 -19.59
N VAL A 668 7.16 20.05 -19.86
CA VAL A 668 7.70 19.85 -21.20
C VAL A 668 8.22 18.42 -21.30
N HIS A 669 7.67 17.64 -22.20
CA HIS A 669 8.13 16.27 -22.49
C HIS A 669 8.85 16.25 -23.82
N PHE A 670 10.02 15.66 -23.83
CA PHE A 670 10.72 15.30 -25.04
C PHE A 670 10.87 13.77 -25.10
N ILE A 671 10.33 13.15 -26.13
CA ILE A 671 10.38 11.72 -26.36
C ILE A 671 11.13 11.49 -27.66
N TYR A 672 12.22 10.73 -27.59
CA TYR A 672 12.94 10.27 -28.79
C TYR A 672 12.96 8.74 -28.83
N LYS A 673 12.44 8.17 -29.91
CA LYS A 673 12.40 6.72 -30.14
C LYS A 673 13.67 6.31 -30.88
N LEU A 674 14.67 5.85 -30.15
CA LEU A 674 15.91 5.35 -30.70
C LEU A 674 15.76 3.87 -31.09
N ASN A 675 15.75 3.56 -32.36
CA ASN A 675 15.64 2.19 -32.87
C ASN A 675 17.04 1.72 -33.31
N LEU A 676 17.89 1.35 -32.34
CA LEU A 676 19.29 0.97 -32.58
C LEU A 676 19.45 -0.46 -33.15
N MET A 677 18.43 -1.29 -33.05
CA MET A 677 18.48 -2.68 -33.53
C MET A 677 17.25 -2.97 -34.40
N GLY A 678 17.48 -3.13 -35.71
CA GLY A 678 16.47 -3.36 -36.74
C GLY A 678 15.78 -4.72 -36.69
N GLY A 679 15.44 -5.25 -35.53
CA GLY A 679 14.68 -6.48 -35.32
C GLY A 679 13.24 -6.21 -34.89
N ARG A 680 12.28 -6.92 -35.49
CA ARG A 680 10.83 -6.86 -35.18
C ARG A 680 10.49 -7.08 -33.70
N ASN A 681 11.44 -7.47 -32.85
CA ASN A 681 11.25 -7.83 -31.45
C ASN A 681 11.85 -6.83 -30.43
N ALA A 682 12.47 -5.73 -30.91
CA ALA A 682 13.17 -4.79 -30.00
C ALA A 682 12.25 -3.83 -29.23
N MET A 683 10.95 -3.85 -29.43
CA MET A 683 9.97 -3.02 -28.71
C MET A 683 8.99 -3.84 -27.86
N GLY A 684 9.38 -4.98 -27.37
CA GLY A 684 8.62 -5.81 -26.44
C GLY A 684 9.14 -5.72 -25.00
N GLY A 685 9.50 -4.53 -24.52
CA GLY A 685 9.68 -4.26 -23.08
C GLY A 685 8.34 -4.31 -22.34
N GLY A 686 7.51 -5.31 -22.65
CA GLY A 686 6.30 -5.62 -21.92
C GLY A 686 6.66 -6.31 -20.62
N GLN A 687 6.16 -5.80 -19.54
CA GLN A 687 6.06 -6.51 -18.28
C GLN A 687 5.65 -7.97 -18.58
N ASP A 688 6.58 -8.91 -18.40
CA ASP A 688 6.25 -10.35 -18.41
C ASP A 688 5.25 -10.62 -17.29
N ARG A 689 3.98 -10.51 -17.63
CA ARG A 689 2.94 -11.15 -16.84
C ARG A 689 3.06 -12.63 -17.16
N HIS A 690 3.24 -13.44 -16.15
CA HIS A 690 3.07 -14.87 -16.20
C HIS A 690 1.68 -15.21 -16.79
N GLY A 691 1.62 -15.28 -18.10
CA GLY A 691 0.55 -15.90 -18.85
C GLY A 691 1.10 -17.20 -19.39
N GLY A 692 0.58 -18.32 -18.92
CA GLY A 692 0.76 -19.60 -19.60
C GLY A 692 0.26 -19.50 -21.05
N PRO A 693 0.68 -20.39 -21.94
CA PRO A 693 0.36 -20.33 -23.36
C PRO A 693 -1.15 -20.33 -23.58
N GLY A 694 -1.70 -19.29 -24.19
CA GLY A 694 -3.08 -19.26 -24.67
C GLY A 694 -4.00 -18.19 -24.09
N GLY A 695 -3.50 -17.04 -23.62
CA GLY A 695 -4.38 -15.88 -23.36
C GLY A 695 -4.61 -15.08 -24.64
N PRO A 696 -5.86 -14.65 -24.95
CA PRO A 696 -6.13 -13.82 -26.12
C PRO A 696 -5.38 -12.49 -26.02
N ARG A 697 -4.85 -12.04 -27.16
CA ARG A 697 -4.26 -10.70 -27.30
C ARG A 697 -5.30 -9.66 -26.84
N ARG A 698 -4.92 -8.81 -25.89
CA ARG A 698 -5.77 -7.69 -25.49
C ARG A 698 -5.96 -6.74 -26.65
N GLY A 699 -7.21 -6.43 -26.94
CA GLY A 699 -7.56 -5.29 -27.77
C GLY A 699 -7.11 -3.97 -27.07
N PRO A 700 -6.97 -2.88 -27.83
CA PRO A 700 -6.56 -1.59 -27.27
C PRO A 700 -7.62 -1.10 -26.27
N GLY A 701 -7.24 -0.87 -25.01
CA GLY A 701 -8.10 -0.25 -24.00
C GLY A 701 -8.27 -0.98 -22.67
N GLY A 702 -7.31 -1.76 -22.22
CA GLY A 702 -7.37 -2.35 -20.86
C GLY A 702 -6.76 -1.44 -19.81
N PHE A 703 -7.58 -0.68 -19.09
CA PHE A 703 -7.17 0.10 -17.92
C PHE A 703 -6.71 -0.81 -16.78
N GLY A 704 -5.52 -0.55 -16.26
CA GLY A 704 -5.10 -1.08 -14.97
C GLY A 704 -5.87 -0.37 -13.86
N GLY A 705 -6.68 -1.08 -13.12
CA GLY A 705 -7.30 -0.55 -11.91
C GLY A 705 -6.24 -0.24 -10.85
N PRO A 706 -6.50 0.70 -9.96
CA PRO A 706 -5.57 1.07 -8.91
C PRO A 706 -5.33 -0.11 -7.97
N ARG A 707 -4.07 -0.31 -7.61
CA ARG A 707 -3.69 -1.14 -6.47
C ARG A 707 -3.80 -0.28 -5.22
N PHE A 708 -4.58 -0.73 -4.28
CA PHE A 708 -4.50 -0.34 -2.88
C PHE A 708 -3.62 -1.34 -2.14
#